data_109c536368097b8d7450260f464b4f16
#
_entry.id   109c536368097b8d7450260f464b4f16
#
_cell.length_a   1.000
_cell.length_b   1.000
_cell.length_c   1.000
_cell.angle_alpha   90.00
_cell.angle_beta   90.00
_cell.angle_gamma   90.00
#
_symmetry.space_group_name_H-M   'P 1'
#
loop_
_entity.id
_entity.type
_entity.pdbx_description
1 polymer ?
#
loop_
_entity_poly.entity_id
_entity_poly.type
_entity_poly.pdbx_seq_one_letter_code
_entity_poly.pdbx_strand_id
1 'polypeptide(L)'
;MNEFSEDKTLEILGARENNLKNIDLSIPRNALVVITGISGSGKSSLAFDTIYAEGQRRYMESFSAYARQFIGNMERPDVDKITGLSPVISIEQKSVNKNPRSTVGTITEIYDFLRLLYARIGEAYSYNTGEKMVRYTEEQITNLILKEFDGKRINILAPTVRGRKGHYRELFEHIRQAGFTRVRVDGVMRELEFGMMVDRYKTHDIEIVIDRIEVHEDSLTRIKKSVQTAFRYGKGLLMVLDNDSQQLRYFSRLLMCPTTGLSYEDPEPNTFSFNSPYGACPKCNGLGEIAVVDKEKLIPNPDLSLRKGGLAPAGEYKSGSWIFKQLEAIGLKYGYTLDTPLKDFSDEALDVILYGTNETFDIKRETLGVISTIKVNFEGIVNFIESQNNEDAPASIVRWAGSFMNHVSCPVCGGTRLKKESQYFRIDGKNIAEVANMDTLSLGKWIDELPSKLTERQNDIAKEILREIHKRVHFLLDIGIDYLNMNRPAASLSGGEAQRIRLATQIGSQLTGVLYILDEPSIGLHQRDNQRLIESLKELRDIGNSVIVVEHDKETMLSADYLVDIGPGAGRHGGEVVFAGTPAETKDGHSITCDYLNGKRQIEVPKERRKPLEGEFLTIKGAKGHNLKNVDLNLPLGVMVCVTGVSGSGKSTLINETLSPILSQKFYRSVKEPLPYESIEGLEKIDKIIQIDQAPIGRTPRSNPATYTKVFDDIRKLYGELPESKIRNYKAGRFSFNVKGGRCEACKGAGVRVIEMNFLPDVTVLCEECQGKRYNRETLEVRYKGKSINDVLNMTINEAVEFFENIPNIIQKIRTLKDVGLGYLTLGQASTTISGGEAQRVKLATELAKRDTGKTLYVLDEPTTGLHFEDIKVLMNVLNKLVDKGNTVLIIEHNMDVIKMADYVIDMGPEGGNRGGCIVCQGSPEEVAQCKESYTAKYLREELIPQHQ
;
A
#
# COMPACT_ATOMS: atom_id res chain seq x y z
N MET A 1 -50.07 17.91 -18.92
CA MET A 1 -49.72 17.44 -17.62
C MET A 1 -48.56 16.51 -17.80
N ASN A 2 -47.35 16.97 -17.54
CA ASN A 2 -46.10 16.24 -17.78
C ASN A 2 -45.54 15.75 -16.47
N GLU A 3 -45.96 14.57 -16.02
CA GLU A 3 -45.48 13.91 -14.82
C GLU A 3 -44.17 13.11 -15.02
N PHE A 4 -43.51 13.21 -16.19
CA PHE A 4 -42.32 12.42 -16.52
C PHE A 4 -41.03 13.24 -16.74
N SER A 5 -40.98 14.53 -16.39
CA SER A 5 -39.78 15.37 -16.61
C SER A 5 -38.80 15.39 -15.42
N GLU A 6 -39.19 14.99 -14.23
CA GLU A 6 -38.33 15.02 -13.01
C GLU A 6 -37.28 13.90 -12.97
N ASP A 7 -37.39 12.84 -13.78
CA ASP A 7 -36.52 11.66 -13.73
C ASP A 7 -35.24 11.78 -14.58
N LYS A 8 -35.06 12.87 -15.37
CA LYS A 8 -33.94 12.98 -16.32
C LYS A 8 -32.75 13.80 -15.83
N THR A 9 -32.93 14.59 -14.78
CA THR A 9 -31.91 15.49 -14.27
C THR A 9 -31.70 15.36 -12.77
N LEU A 10 -30.46 15.58 -12.34
CA LEU A 10 -30.07 15.83 -10.95
C LEU A 10 -30.11 17.36 -10.76
N GLU A 11 -31.02 17.87 -9.94
CA GLU A 11 -31.16 19.29 -9.67
C GLU A 11 -30.59 19.62 -8.29
N ILE A 12 -29.70 20.59 -8.24
CA ILE A 12 -29.07 21.13 -7.04
C ILE A 12 -29.52 22.58 -6.92
N LEU A 13 -30.11 22.95 -5.79
CA LEU A 13 -30.59 24.29 -5.53
C LEU A 13 -29.93 24.85 -4.26
N GLY A 14 -29.33 26.01 -4.37
CA GLY A 14 -28.78 26.75 -3.25
C GLY A 14 -27.59 26.11 -2.56
N ALA A 15 -26.64 25.51 -3.27
CA ALA A 15 -25.42 24.92 -2.68
C ALA A 15 -24.47 26.01 -2.19
N ARG A 16 -24.14 25.99 -0.88
CA ARG A 16 -23.31 26.99 -0.19
C ARG A 16 -22.16 26.38 0.62
N GLU A 17 -21.88 25.08 0.43
CA GLU A 17 -20.84 24.40 1.18
C GLU A 17 -19.45 25.01 0.88
N ASN A 18 -18.65 25.23 1.92
CA ASN A 18 -17.30 25.81 1.85
C ASN A 18 -17.27 27.17 1.12
N ASN A 19 -16.75 27.20 -0.11
CA ASN A 19 -16.62 28.43 -0.92
C ASN A 19 -17.70 28.58 -2.00
N LEU A 20 -18.70 27.68 -2.08
CA LEU A 20 -19.78 27.76 -3.05
C LEU A 20 -20.69 28.92 -2.78
N LYS A 21 -21.07 29.64 -3.84
CA LYS A 21 -21.85 30.89 -3.76
C LYS A 21 -23.31 30.72 -4.19
N ASN A 22 -24.06 29.91 -3.42
CA ASN A 22 -25.47 29.64 -3.67
C ASN A 22 -25.73 29.13 -5.10
N ILE A 23 -25.05 28.02 -5.44
CA ILE A 23 -25.11 27.46 -6.78
C ILE A 23 -26.45 26.76 -7.03
N ASP A 24 -27.10 27.13 -8.14
CA ASP A 24 -28.20 26.39 -8.76
C ASP A 24 -27.67 25.67 -10.01
N LEU A 25 -27.82 24.33 -10.08
CA LEU A 25 -27.27 23.54 -11.18
C LEU A 25 -28.16 22.35 -11.50
N SER A 26 -28.39 22.13 -12.81
CA SER A 26 -29.06 20.95 -13.34
C SER A 26 -28.08 20.11 -14.15
N ILE A 27 -27.92 18.84 -13.74
CA ILE A 27 -26.97 17.89 -14.36
C ILE A 27 -27.78 16.75 -14.98
N PRO A 28 -27.48 16.32 -16.23
CA PRO A 28 -28.17 15.17 -16.86
C PRO A 28 -27.84 13.85 -16.11
N ARG A 29 -28.84 13.02 -15.91
CA ARG A 29 -28.67 11.65 -15.39
C ARG A 29 -28.29 10.69 -16.52
N ASN A 30 -27.72 9.54 -16.15
CA ASN A 30 -27.24 8.53 -17.09
C ASN A 30 -26.27 9.11 -18.15
N ALA A 31 -25.43 10.02 -17.70
CA ALA A 31 -24.44 10.73 -18.48
C ALA A 31 -23.07 10.70 -17.78
N LEU A 32 -22.02 10.86 -18.57
CA LEU A 32 -20.66 11.13 -18.08
C LEU A 32 -20.52 12.65 -17.94
N VAL A 33 -20.49 13.14 -16.72
CA VAL A 33 -20.39 14.56 -16.38
C VAL A 33 -19.02 14.85 -15.81
N VAL A 34 -18.32 15.82 -16.36
CA VAL A 34 -17.03 16.28 -15.82
C VAL A 34 -17.19 17.61 -15.11
N ILE A 35 -16.78 17.66 -13.84
CA ILE A 35 -16.68 18.90 -13.07
C ILE A 35 -15.21 19.36 -13.10
N THR A 36 -14.96 20.53 -13.65
CA THR A 36 -13.62 21.10 -13.82
C THR A 36 -13.52 22.52 -13.27
N GLY A 37 -12.37 23.16 -13.39
CA GLY A 37 -12.06 24.51 -12.93
C GLY A 37 -10.71 24.62 -12.23
N ILE A 38 -10.30 25.82 -11.92
CA ILE A 38 -9.01 26.13 -11.27
C ILE A 38 -8.90 25.42 -9.91
N SER A 39 -7.69 25.09 -9.48
CA SER A 39 -7.45 24.51 -8.13
C SER A 39 -8.02 25.43 -7.04
N GLY A 40 -8.81 24.85 -6.09
CA GLY A 40 -9.49 25.63 -5.05
C GLY A 40 -10.73 26.40 -5.51
N SER A 41 -11.27 26.18 -6.71
CA SER A 41 -12.49 26.85 -7.18
C SER A 41 -13.79 26.33 -6.52
N GLY A 42 -13.80 25.14 -5.92
CA GLY A 42 -14.97 24.55 -5.26
C GLY A 42 -15.49 23.27 -5.89
N LYS A 43 -14.74 22.66 -6.83
CA LYS A 43 -15.12 21.39 -7.49
C LYS A 43 -15.43 20.26 -6.50
N SER A 44 -14.49 19.99 -5.60
CA SER A 44 -14.64 18.93 -4.58
C SER A 44 -15.74 19.28 -3.58
N SER A 45 -15.94 20.59 -3.28
CA SER A 45 -17.04 21.05 -2.43
C SER A 45 -18.40 20.74 -3.05
N LEU A 46 -18.54 20.90 -4.38
CA LEU A 46 -19.78 20.52 -5.06
C LEU A 46 -19.95 19.01 -5.17
N ALA A 47 -18.92 18.28 -5.64
CA ALA A 47 -19.01 16.84 -5.92
C ALA A 47 -19.09 15.99 -4.65
N PHE A 48 -18.18 16.24 -3.69
CA PHE A 48 -18.03 15.39 -2.50
C PHE A 48 -18.72 15.97 -1.27
N ASP A 49 -18.48 17.25 -0.95
CA ASP A 49 -19.02 17.83 0.29
C ASP A 49 -20.53 18.17 0.16
N THR A 50 -21.07 18.29 -1.07
CA THR A 50 -22.49 18.56 -1.32
C THR A 50 -23.23 17.34 -1.87
N ILE A 51 -22.92 16.88 -3.11
CA ILE A 51 -23.71 15.82 -3.77
C ILE A 51 -23.52 14.46 -3.09
N TYR A 52 -22.27 14.05 -2.88
CA TYR A 52 -21.95 12.77 -2.23
C TYR A 52 -22.43 12.76 -0.78
N ALA A 53 -22.14 13.82 -0.03
CA ALA A 53 -22.52 13.94 1.39
C ALA A 53 -24.05 13.83 1.59
N GLU A 54 -24.86 14.51 0.76
CA GLU A 54 -26.32 14.42 0.82
C GLU A 54 -26.82 13.03 0.39
N GLY A 55 -26.21 12.42 -0.62
CA GLY A 55 -26.55 11.06 -1.04
C GLY A 55 -26.27 10.02 0.04
N GLN A 56 -25.11 10.12 0.68
CA GLN A 56 -24.73 9.27 1.79
C GLN A 56 -25.64 9.49 3.01
N ARG A 57 -25.98 10.73 3.33
CA ARG A 57 -26.92 11.07 4.41
C ARG A 57 -28.28 10.41 4.20
N ARG A 58 -28.85 10.50 2.98
CA ARG A 58 -30.14 9.87 2.64
C ARG A 58 -30.08 8.36 2.72
N TYR A 59 -28.99 7.77 2.26
CA TYR A 59 -28.79 6.33 2.38
C TYR A 59 -28.75 5.89 3.84
N MET A 60 -28.06 6.64 4.72
CA MET A 60 -27.98 6.37 6.16
C MET A 60 -29.32 6.57 6.86
N GLU A 61 -30.15 7.50 6.43
CA GLU A 61 -31.51 7.68 6.96
C GLU A 61 -32.41 6.46 6.71
N SER A 62 -32.13 5.67 5.68
CA SER A 62 -32.87 4.44 5.39
C SER A 62 -32.59 3.31 6.39
N PHE A 63 -31.53 3.40 7.21
CA PHE A 63 -31.20 2.40 8.22
C PHE A 63 -32.12 2.48 9.44
N SER A 64 -32.21 1.36 10.18
CA SER A 64 -32.97 1.29 11.43
C SER A 64 -32.44 2.30 12.46
N ALA A 65 -33.35 2.75 13.39
CA ALA A 65 -32.97 3.68 14.46
C ALA A 65 -31.81 3.14 15.32
N TYR A 66 -31.71 1.83 15.50
CA TYR A 66 -30.60 1.18 16.21
C TYR A 66 -29.28 1.34 15.47
N ALA A 67 -29.23 1.08 14.16
CA ALA A 67 -28.02 1.26 13.35
C ALA A 67 -27.57 2.74 13.33
N ARG A 68 -28.51 3.69 13.25
CA ARG A 68 -28.21 5.12 13.29
C ARG A 68 -27.58 5.59 14.61
N GLN A 69 -27.88 4.97 15.74
CA GLN A 69 -27.24 5.27 17.03
C GLN A 69 -25.73 4.98 17.03
N PHE A 70 -25.28 3.96 16.27
CA PHE A 70 -23.86 3.60 16.17
C PHE A 70 -23.10 4.41 15.12
N ILE A 71 -23.80 4.92 14.10
CA ILE A 71 -23.22 5.62 12.96
C ILE A 71 -23.08 7.12 13.24
N GLY A 72 -23.87 7.67 14.19
CA GLY A 72 -23.94 9.10 14.48
C GLY A 72 -24.82 9.86 13.49
N ASN A 73 -25.16 11.11 13.84
CA ASN A 73 -25.87 12.01 12.93
C ASN A 73 -24.88 12.65 11.97
N MET A 74 -25.01 12.37 10.68
CA MET A 74 -24.30 13.13 9.66
C MET A 74 -24.91 14.54 9.56
N GLU A 75 -24.05 15.55 9.57
CA GLU A 75 -24.49 16.92 9.32
C GLU A 75 -25.02 17.02 7.88
N ARG A 76 -26.13 17.73 7.73
CA ARG A 76 -26.68 18.03 6.40
C ARG A 76 -25.78 19.07 5.73
N PRO A 77 -25.32 18.84 4.48
CA PRO A 77 -24.58 19.86 3.75
C PRO A 77 -25.43 21.13 3.58
N ASP A 78 -24.77 22.27 3.49
CA ASP A 78 -25.42 23.57 3.30
C ASP A 78 -25.94 23.69 1.85
N VAL A 79 -27.12 23.10 1.63
CA VAL A 79 -27.84 23.10 0.37
C VAL A 79 -29.34 23.16 0.62
N ASP A 80 -30.07 23.95 -0.17
CA ASP A 80 -31.52 24.08 0.01
C ASP A 80 -32.23 22.76 -0.39
N LYS A 81 -31.97 22.25 -1.57
CA LYS A 81 -32.60 21.02 -2.07
C LYS A 81 -31.74 20.30 -3.12
N ILE A 82 -31.72 18.97 -3.10
CA ILE A 82 -31.21 18.15 -4.20
C ILE A 82 -32.30 17.14 -4.59
N THR A 83 -32.69 17.12 -5.88
CA THR A 83 -33.68 16.19 -6.43
C THR A 83 -33.04 15.30 -7.52
N GLY A 84 -33.62 14.16 -7.82
CA GLY A 84 -33.09 13.20 -8.79
C GLY A 84 -31.85 12.43 -8.34
N LEU A 85 -31.52 12.44 -7.03
CA LEU A 85 -30.33 11.78 -6.50
C LEU A 85 -30.52 10.27 -6.41
N SER A 86 -29.72 9.51 -7.14
CA SER A 86 -29.60 8.04 -7.02
C SER A 86 -28.72 7.64 -5.83
N PRO A 87 -28.68 6.35 -5.43
CA PRO A 87 -27.67 5.86 -4.51
C PRO A 87 -26.27 6.26 -4.99
N VAL A 88 -25.42 6.79 -4.09
CA VAL A 88 -24.12 7.37 -4.46
C VAL A 88 -22.96 6.50 -4.00
N ILE A 89 -22.01 6.28 -4.89
CA ILE A 89 -20.73 5.60 -4.60
C ILE A 89 -19.59 6.56 -4.95
N SER A 90 -18.71 6.81 -3.95
CA SER A 90 -17.50 7.62 -4.14
C SER A 90 -16.28 6.73 -4.36
N ILE A 91 -15.44 7.11 -5.31
CA ILE A 91 -14.15 6.48 -5.58
C ILE A 91 -13.05 7.54 -5.44
N GLU A 92 -12.59 7.73 -4.19
CA GLU A 92 -11.57 8.71 -3.85
C GLU A 92 -10.16 8.11 -3.89
N GLN A 93 -9.16 8.97 -4.10
CA GLN A 93 -7.75 8.61 -4.12
C GLN A 93 -7.17 8.30 -2.71
N LYS A 94 -7.67 8.97 -1.66
CA LYS A 94 -7.05 9.01 -0.32
C LYS A 94 -7.12 7.72 0.51
N SER A 95 -7.93 6.74 0.15
CA SER A 95 -8.18 5.56 0.97
C SER A 95 -7.37 4.34 0.54
N VAL A 96 -6.05 4.38 0.65
CA VAL A 96 -5.21 3.18 0.50
C VAL A 96 -5.40 2.28 1.73
N ASN A 97 -5.80 1.04 1.50
CA ASN A 97 -5.97 0.05 2.57
C ASN A 97 -4.59 -0.29 3.17
N LYS A 98 -4.39 0.05 4.44
CA LYS A 98 -3.14 -0.20 5.18
C LYS A 98 -3.03 -1.61 5.76
N ASN A 99 -4.05 -2.45 5.59
CA ASN A 99 -4.01 -3.82 6.09
C ASN A 99 -2.94 -4.62 5.32
N PRO A 100 -1.91 -5.15 5.98
CA PRO A 100 -0.82 -5.89 5.33
C PRO A 100 -1.28 -7.20 4.68
N ARG A 101 -2.48 -7.68 5.02
CA ARG A 101 -3.08 -8.87 4.42
C ARG A 101 -3.93 -8.59 3.19
N SER A 102 -4.23 -7.33 2.89
CA SER A 102 -4.95 -6.97 1.67
C SER A 102 -4.03 -7.02 0.46
N THR A 103 -4.48 -7.69 -0.60
CA THR A 103 -3.78 -7.77 -1.89
C THR A 103 -4.70 -7.33 -3.02
N VAL A 104 -4.15 -7.10 -4.21
CA VAL A 104 -4.94 -6.82 -5.41
C VAL A 104 -6.00 -7.91 -5.59
N GLY A 105 -5.62 -9.19 -5.53
CA GLY A 105 -6.55 -10.32 -5.69
C GLY A 105 -7.68 -10.37 -4.67
N THR A 106 -7.44 -9.93 -3.40
CA THR A 106 -8.50 -9.89 -2.38
C THR A 106 -9.42 -8.69 -2.52
N ILE A 107 -8.93 -7.55 -3.00
CA ILE A 107 -9.75 -6.35 -3.24
C ILE A 107 -10.67 -6.57 -4.46
N THR A 108 -10.16 -7.24 -5.49
CA THR A 108 -10.91 -7.54 -6.72
C THR A 108 -11.77 -8.80 -6.62
N GLU A 109 -11.74 -9.51 -5.47
CA GLU A 109 -12.38 -10.80 -5.24
C GLU A 109 -11.87 -11.94 -6.16
N ILE A 110 -10.94 -11.66 -7.08
CA ILE A 110 -10.38 -12.68 -7.99
C ILE A 110 -9.75 -13.83 -7.20
N TYR A 111 -9.03 -13.52 -6.11
CA TYR A 111 -8.41 -14.53 -5.27
C TYR A 111 -9.45 -15.43 -4.57
N ASP A 112 -10.63 -14.90 -4.24
CA ASP A 112 -11.71 -15.69 -3.64
C ASP A 112 -12.30 -16.70 -4.63
N PHE A 113 -12.45 -16.30 -5.90
CA PHE A 113 -12.83 -17.25 -6.96
C PHE A 113 -11.72 -18.24 -7.29
N LEU A 114 -10.45 -17.83 -7.27
CA LEU A 114 -9.30 -18.76 -7.44
C LEU A 114 -9.29 -19.82 -6.32
N ARG A 115 -9.50 -19.43 -5.06
CA ARG A 115 -9.61 -20.39 -3.94
C ARG A 115 -10.74 -21.41 -4.16
N LEU A 116 -11.88 -20.93 -4.63
CA LEU A 116 -13.00 -21.80 -4.97
C LEU A 116 -12.67 -22.74 -6.13
N LEU A 117 -12.03 -22.25 -7.18
CA LEU A 117 -11.59 -23.03 -8.32
C LEU A 117 -10.65 -24.16 -7.90
N TYR A 118 -9.59 -23.83 -7.12
CA TYR A 118 -8.63 -24.81 -6.62
C TYR A 118 -9.26 -25.85 -5.68
N ALA A 119 -10.24 -25.44 -4.86
CA ALA A 119 -10.97 -26.37 -4.00
C ALA A 119 -11.85 -27.35 -4.79
N ARG A 120 -12.35 -26.95 -5.97
CA ARG A 120 -13.29 -27.76 -6.76
C ARG A 120 -12.63 -28.66 -7.79
N ILE A 121 -11.58 -28.17 -8.48
CA ILE A 121 -10.94 -28.90 -9.59
C ILE A 121 -9.43 -29.06 -9.42
N GLY A 122 -8.82 -28.56 -8.33
CA GLY A 122 -7.40 -28.70 -8.08
C GLY A 122 -6.97 -30.15 -7.82
N GLU A 123 -5.93 -30.58 -8.51
CA GLU A 123 -5.33 -31.89 -8.35
C GLU A 123 -4.25 -31.85 -7.27
N ALA A 124 -4.32 -32.74 -6.28
CA ALA A 124 -3.37 -32.80 -5.17
C ALA A 124 -2.13 -33.63 -5.53
N TYR A 125 -0.97 -33.11 -5.14
CA TYR A 125 0.32 -33.78 -5.29
C TYR A 125 1.03 -33.89 -3.93
N SER A 126 1.81 -34.94 -3.74
CA SER A 126 2.60 -35.14 -2.51
C SER A 126 3.78 -34.18 -2.47
N TYR A 127 3.94 -33.43 -1.38
CA TYR A 127 5.10 -32.55 -1.21
C TYR A 127 6.41 -33.31 -0.92
N ASN A 128 6.36 -34.64 -0.65
CA ASN A 128 7.53 -35.46 -0.42
C ASN A 128 8.06 -36.10 -1.71
N THR A 129 7.14 -36.60 -2.56
CA THR A 129 7.48 -37.38 -3.75
C THR A 129 7.14 -36.71 -5.07
N GLY A 130 6.29 -35.66 -5.05
CA GLY A 130 5.74 -35.05 -6.27
C GLY A 130 4.70 -35.87 -7.00
N GLU A 131 4.34 -37.07 -6.48
CA GLU A 131 3.34 -37.94 -7.08
C GLU A 131 1.93 -37.40 -6.91
N LYS A 132 1.07 -37.63 -7.91
CA LYS A 132 -0.35 -37.29 -7.82
C LYS A 132 -1.03 -38.12 -6.74
N MET A 133 -1.76 -37.45 -5.86
CA MET A 133 -2.52 -38.13 -4.80
C MET A 133 -3.76 -38.77 -5.35
N VAL A 134 -4.13 -39.89 -4.75
CA VAL A 134 -5.29 -40.68 -5.15
C VAL A 134 -6.27 -40.81 -3.97
N ARG A 135 -7.52 -40.94 -4.31
CA ARG A 135 -8.59 -41.27 -3.37
C ARG A 135 -9.22 -42.54 -3.84
N TYR A 136 -9.42 -43.48 -2.93
CA TYR A 136 -10.07 -44.74 -3.23
C TYR A 136 -11.43 -44.85 -2.52
N THR A 137 -12.42 -45.38 -3.20
CA THR A 137 -13.66 -45.84 -2.56
C THR A 137 -13.43 -47.17 -1.85
N GLU A 138 -14.26 -47.54 -0.86
CA GLU A 138 -14.16 -48.83 -0.15
C GLU A 138 -14.19 -50.03 -1.12
N GLU A 139 -15.02 -49.93 -2.15
CA GLU A 139 -15.12 -50.93 -3.19
C GLU A 139 -13.83 -51.07 -4.01
N GLN A 140 -13.26 -49.94 -4.44
CA GLN A 140 -12.01 -49.91 -5.17
C GLN A 140 -10.87 -50.50 -4.32
N ILE A 141 -10.81 -50.18 -3.01
CA ILE A 141 -9.80 -50.70 -2.11
C ILE A 141 -9.96 -52.21 -1.95
N THR A 142 -11.19 -52.69 -1.72
CA THR A 142 -11.47 -54.11 -1.60
C THR A 142 -11.06 -54.89 -2.85
N ASN A 143 -11.37 -54.35 -4.04
CA ASN A 143 -11.00 -54.96 -5.33
C ASN A 143 -9.50 -54.91 -5.57
N LEU A 144 -8.81 -53.81 -5.17
CA LEU A 144 -7.35 -53.71 -5.28
C LEU A 144 -6.65 -54.70 -4.33
N ILE A 145 -7.16 -54.88 -3.11
CA ILE A 145 -6.61 -55.87 -2.17
C ILE A 145 -6.73 -57.27 -2.75
N LEU A 146 -7.91 -57.64 -3.28
CA LEU A 146 -8.14 -58.92 -3.92
C LEU A 146 -7.21 -59.16 -5.10
N LYS A 147 -7.02 -58.16 -5.97
CA LYS A 147 -6.21 -58.26 -7.17
C LYS A 147 -4.71 -58.32 -6.91
N GLU A 148 -4.20 -57.52 -5.98
CA GLU A 148 -2.77 -57.33 -5.78
C GLU A 148 -2.18 -58.33 -4.76
N PHE A 149 -3.03 -58.83 -3.86
CA PHE A 149 -2.61 -59.74 -2.79
C PHE A 149 -3.24 -61.14 -2.90
N ASP A 150 -3.78 -61.51 -4.05
CA ASP A 150 -4.34 -62.82 -4.23
C ASP A 150 -3.36 -63.95 -3.89
N GLY A 151 -3.80 -64.94 -3.09
CA GLY A 151 -3.01 -66.02 -2.57
C GLY A 151 -1.98 -65.63 -1.47
N LYS A 152 -1.95 -64.39 -1.03
CA LYS A 152 -1.00 -63.91 -0.01
C LYS A 152 -1.64 -63.76 1.36
N ARG A 153 -0.80 -63.90 2.38
CA ARG A 153 -1.19 -63.61 3.78
C ARG A 153 -0.92 -62.16 4.14
N ILE A 154 -1.97 -61.43 4.38
CA ILE A 154 -1.88 -60.00 4.71
C ILE A 154 -2.37 -59.69 6.12
N ASN A 155 -1.85 -58.60 6.68
CA ASN A 155 -2.39 -57.93 7.84
C ASN A 155 -3.04 -56.62 7.40
N ILE A 156 -4.31 -56.43 7.78
CA ILE A 156 -5.01 -55.15 7.63
C ILE A 156 -4.76 -54.36 8.93
N LEU A 157 -4.16 -53.18 8.81
CA LEU A 157 -3.72 -52.33 9.91
C LEU A 157 -4.46 -51.00 9.90
N ALA A 158 -4.79 -50.49 11.09
CA ALA A 158 -5.37 -49.17 11.27
C ALA A 158 -4.35 -48.26 11.99
N PRO A 159 -3.74 -47.26 11.31
CA PRO A 159 -2.82 -46.33 11.95
C PRO A 159 -3.55 -45.40 12.91
N THR A 160 -3.17 -45.43 14.19
CA THR A 160 -3.77 -44.58 15.25
C THR A 160 -2.84 -43.50 15.74
N VAL A 161 -1.53 -43.74 15.72
CA VAL A 161 -0.50 -42.75 16.06
C VAL A 161 0.55 -42.74 14.97
N ARG A 162 0.95 -41.57 14.49
CA ARG A 162 2.01 -41.41 13.47
C ARG A 162 2.96 -40.30 13.91
N GLY A 163 4.23 -40.66 14.13
CA GLY A 163 5.34 -39.75 14.41
C GLY A 163 5.13 -38.85 15.63
N ARG A 164 4.48 -39.31 16.69
CA ARG A 164 4.20 -38.51 17.89
C ARG A 164 4.85 -39.07 19.14
N LYS A 165 5.32 -38.17 20.03
CA LYS A 165 5.84 -38.53 21.33
C LYS A 165 4.70 -38.84 22.31
N GLY A 166 4.91 -39.80 23.21
CA GLY A 166 3.94 -40.17 24.24
C GLY A 166 4.14 -41.58 24.77
N HIS A 167 3.67 -41.90 25.96
CA HIS A 167 3.74 -43.23 26.52
C HIS A 167 2.57 -44.16 26.10
N TYR A 168 1.48 -43.62 25.61
CA TYR A 168 0.30 -44.25 25.00
C TYR A 168 -0.41 -45.37 25.81
N ARG A 169 -0.20 -45.42 27.14
CA ARG A 169 -0.80 -46.44 28.01
C ARG A 169 -2.33 -46.47 27.88
N GLU A 170 -2.99 -45.32 27.94
CA GLU A 170 -4.46 -45.25 27.82
C GLU A 170 -4.95 -45.71 26.45
N LEU A 171 -4.22 -45.39 25.37
CA LEU A 171 -4.54 -45.82 24.00
C LEU A 171 -4.47 -47.34 23.91
N PHE A 172 -3.42 -47.98 24.41
CA PHE A 172 -3.29 -49.44 24.37
C PHE A 172 -4.39 -50.14 25.18
N GLU A 173 -4.77 -49.56 26.32
CA GLU A 173 -5.86 -50.11 27.12
C GLU A 173 -7.24 -49.96 26.43
N HIS A 174 -7.50 -48.83 25.76
CA HIS A 174 -8.68 -48.65 24.90
C HIS A 174 -8.75 -49.65 23.76
N ILE A 175 -7.62 -49.85 23.05
CA ILE A 175 -7.52 -50.82 21.96
C ILE A 175 -7.84 -52.24 22.46
N ARG A 176 -7.30 -52.60 23.64
CA ARG A 176 -7.57 -53.89 24.28
C ARG A 176 -9.03 -54.07 24.67
N GLN A 177 -9.63 -53.02 25.25
CA GLN A 177 -11.08 -53.04 25.61
C GLN A 177 -11.99 -53.13 24.38
N ALA A 178 -11.52 -52.60 23.22
CA ALA A 178 -12.24 -52.73 21.96
C ALA A 178 -12.13 -54.15 21.34
N GLY A 179 -11.39 -55.08 21.98
CA GLY A 179 -11.30 -56.49 21.60
C GLY A 179 -10.15 -56.80 20.65
N PHE A 180 -9.23 -55.87 20.39
CA PHE A 180 -8.05 -56.17 19.59
C PHE A 180 -6.94 -56.75 20.49
N THR A 181 -6.18 -57.69 19.90
CA THR A 181 -5.16 -58.45 20.63
C THR A 181 -3.74 -58.07 20.26
N ARG A 182 -3.56 -57.36 19.12
CA ARG A 182 -2.25 -57.03 18.58
C ARG A 182 -2.16 -55.63 18.02
N VAL A 183 -1.00 -55.05 18.16
CA VAL A 183 -0.60 -53.79 17.58
C VAL A 183 0.76 -53.92 16.89
N ARG A 184 0.99 -53.05 15.89
CA ARG A 184 2.34 -52.85 15.35
C ARG A 184 2.86 -51.54 15.89
N VAL A 185 4.01 -51.55 16.57
CA VAL A 185 4.65 -50.38 17.17
C VAL A 185 6.02 -50.21 16.55
N ASP A 186 6.26 -49.07 15.92
CA ASP A 186 7.55 -48.76 15.28
C ASP A 186 8.00 -49.85 14.31
N GLY A 187 7.05 -50.40 13.55
CA GLY A 187 7.32 -51.48 12.58
C GLY A 187 7.31 -52.87 13.15
N VAL A 188 7.25 -53.08 14.48
CA VAL A 188 7.33 -54.36 15.14
C VAL A 188 5.95 -54.79 15.66
N MET A 189 5.52 -56.03 15.30
CA MET A 189 4.28 -56.61 15.82
C MET A 189 4.44 -56.95 17.30
N ARG A 190 3.48 -56.55 18.13
CA ARG A 190 3.41 -56.80 19.57
C ARG A 190 2.03 -57.26 19.98
N GLU A 191 1.99 -58.16 20.99
CA GLU A 191 0.72 -58.48 21.66
C GLU A 191 0.38 -57.44 22.70
N LEU A 192 -0.91 -57.10 22.82
CA LEU A 192 -1.39 -56.14 23.79
C LEU A 192 -1.42 -56.74 25.18
N GLU A 193 -0.58 -56.28 26.07
CA GLU A 193 -0.53 -56.68 27.47
C GLU A 193 -1.15 -55.60 28.36
N PHE A 194 -1.60 -56.00 29.56
CA PHE A 194 -2.13 -55.06 30.54
C PHE A 194 -1.02 -54.10 31.00
N GLY A 195 -1.33 -52.80 30.95
CA GLY A 195 -0.38 -51.76 31.31
C GLY A 195 0.73 -51.46 30.31
N MET A 196 0.65 -51.98 29.07
CA MET A 196 1.59 -51.70 27.99
C MET A 196 1.81 -50.24 27.78
N MET A 197 3.07 -49.82 27.63
CA MET A 197 3.45 -48.42 27.35
C MET A 197 4.73 -48.41 26.50
N VAL A 198 4.99 -47.27 25.86
CA VAL A 198 6.21 -47.02 25.06
C VAL A 198 6.99 -45.82 25.63
N ASP A 199 8.22 -45.61 25.18
CA ASP A 199 9.10 -44.56 25.66
C ASP A 199 8.49 -43.17 25.40
N ARG A 200 8.22 -42.38 26.45
CA ARG A 200 7.57 -41.06 26.38
C ARG A 200 8.32 -40.04 25.52
N TYR A 201 9.65 -40.15 25.43
CA TYR A 201 10.52 -39.16 24.80
C TYR A 201 10.84 -39.46 23.34
N LYS A 202 10.52 -40.68 22.86
CA LYS A 202 10.68 -41.08 21.47
C LYS A 202 9.39 -40.83 20.68
N THR A 203 9.55 -40.65 19.37
CA THR A 203 8.43 -40.62 18.41
C THR A 203 8.02 -42.03 18.09
N HIS A 204 6.74 -42.31 18.10
CA HIS A 204 6.18 -43.63 17.82
C HIS A 204 5.16 -43.62 16.70
N ASP A 205 5.14 -44.74 15.94
CA ASP A 205 4.08 -45.13 15.02
C ASP A 205 3.34 -46.31 15.62
N ILE A 206 2.02 -46.22 15.79
CA ILE A 206 1.22 -47.29 16.39
C ILE A 206 0.05 -47.57 15.45
N GLU A 207 -0.03 -48.84 15.00
CA GLU A 207 -1.12 -49.34 14.17
C GLU A 207 -1.83 -50.50 14.87
N ILE A 208 -3.15 -50.50 14.82
CA ILE A 208 -3.97 -51.62 15.32
C ILE A 208 -4.01 -52.69 14.24
N VAL A 209 -3.75 -53.95 14.62
CA VAL A 209 -3.98 -55.09 13.72
C VAL A 209 -5.44 -55.45 13.71
N ILE A 210 -6.15 -55.06 12.66
CA ILE A 210 -7.59 -55.28 12.53
C ILE A 210 -7.90 -56.71 12.18
N ASP A 211 -7.18 -57.24 11.18
CA ASP A 211 -7.40 -58.63 10.72
C ASP A 211 -6.14 -59.22 10.07
N ARG A 212 -6.04 -60.52 10.07
CA ARG A 212 -5.01 -61.31 9.40
C ARG A 212 -5.72 -62.31 8.48
N ILE A 213 -5.55 -62.09 7.17
CA ILE A 213 -6.37 -62.80 6.17
C ILE A 213 -5.43 -63.36 5.10
N GLU A 214 -5.72 -64.57 4.63
CA GLU A 214 -5.23 -65.09 3.36
C GLU A 214 -6.23 -64.66 2.28
N VAL A 215 -5.77 -63.96 1.27
CA VAL A 215 -6.61 -63.29 0.28
C VAL A 215 -7.02 -64.29 -0.79
N HIS A 216 -8.30 -64.58 -0.90
CA HIS A 216 -8.95 -65.37 -1.96
C HIS A 216 -10.27 -64.72 -2.30
N GLU A 217 -10.89 -65.02 -3.45
CA GLU A 217 -12.20 -64.52 -3.85
C GLU A 217 -13.29 -64.75 -2.77
N ASP A 218 -13.26 -65.89 -2.09
CA ASP A 218 -14.20 -66.23 -1.00
C ASP A 218 -14.05 -65.32 0.23
N SER A 219 -12.89 -64.65 0.36
CA SER A 219 -12.59 -63.71 1.47
C SER A 219 -13.25 -62.33 1.31
N LEU A 220 -13.90 -62.01 0.18
CA LEU A 220 -14.43 -60.71 -0.16
C LEU A 220 -15.24 -60.05 0.99
N THR A 221 -16.20 -60.78 1.55
CA THR A 221 -17.08 -60.28 2.61
C THR A 221 -16.32 -59.92 3.89
N ARG A 222 -15.31 -60.75 4.22
CA ARG A 222 -14.43 -60.56 5.39
C ARG A 222 -13.49 -59.35 5.19
N ILE A 223 -12.87 -59.24 4.01
CA ILE A 223 -12.02 -58.11 3.65
C ILE A 223 -12.82 -56.79 3.72
N LYS A 224 -14.05 -56.75 3.16
CA LYS A 224 -14.92 -55.58 3.22
C LYS A 224 -15.21 -55.10 4.64
N LYS A 225 -15.52 -56.07 5.57
CA LYS A 225 -15.76 -55.75 6.98
C LYS A 225 -14.50 -55.24 7.67
N SER A 226 -13.34 -55.87 7.38
CA SER A 226 -12.04 -55.49 7.97
C SER A 226 -11.58 -54.11 7.47
N VAL A 227 -11.80 -53.80 6.18
CA VAL A 227 -11.57 -52.47 5.60
C VAL A 227 -12.44 -51.39 6.30
N GLN A 228 -13.73 -51.66 6.50
CA GLN A 228 -14.64 -50.74 7.21
C GLN A 228 -14.17 -50.50 8.65
N THR A 229 -13.79 -51.57 9.35
CA THR A 229 -13.26 -51.49 10.72
C THR A 229 -11.95 -50.71 10.76
N ALA A 230 -11.05 -50.99 9.84
CA ALA A 230 -9.75 -50.29 9.72
C ALA A 230 -9.94 -48.76 9.50
N PHE A 231 -10.87 -48.36 8.66
CA PHE A 231 -11.20 -46.95 8.44
C PHE A 231 -11.79 -46.26 9.68
N ARG A 232 -12.60 -46.98 10.45
CA ARG A 232 -13.16 -46.43 11.68
C ARG A 232 -12.11 -46.12 12.72
N TYR A 233 -11.12 -46.97 12.91
CA TYR A 233 -10.06 -46.83 13.92
C TYR A 233 -8.90 -45.99 13.37
N GLY A 234 -8.58 -46.09 12.07
CA GLY A 234 -7.52 -45.34 11.38
C GLY A 234 -7.94 -43.97 10.85
N LYS A 235 -9.15 -43.47 11.22
CA LYS A 235 -9.68 -42.17 10.80
C LYS A 235 -9.63 -41.95 9.27
N GLY A 236 -10.09 -42.97 8.53
CA GLY A 236 -10.11 -42.91 7.05
C GLY A 236 -8.83 -43.38 6.39
N LEU A 237 -7.84 -43.86 7.13
CA LEU A 237 -6.60 -44.47 6.66
C LEU A 237 -6.58 -45.95 7.03
N LEU A 238 -6.07 -46.77 6.12
CA LEU A 238 -5.71 -48.19 6.42
C LEU A 238 -4.39 -48.56 5.73
N MET A 239 -3.75 -49.54 6.26
CA MET A 239 -2.51 -50.09 5.73
C MET A 239 -2.67 -51.60 5.55
N VAL A 240 -2.13 -52.12 4.46
CA VAL A 240 -2.04 -53.58 4.20
C VAL A 240 -0.55 -53.95 4.21
N LEU A 241 -0.24 -54.89 5.08
CA LEU A 241 1.11 -55.43 5.21
C LEU A 241 1.07 -56.87 4.66
N ASP A 242 1.87 -57.14 3.65
CA ASP A 242 2.14 -58.48 3.16
C ASP A 242 3.12 -59.18 4.14
N ASN A 243 2.71 -60.31 4.71
CA ASN A 243 3.52 -61.00 5.73
C ASN A 243 4.78 -61.63 5.14
N ASP A 244 4.77 -62.00 3.88
CA ASP A 244 5.89 -62.73 3.26
C ASP A 244 6.95 -61.77 2.72
N SER A 245 6.51 -60.71 2.00
CA SER A 245 7.43 -59.71 1.43
C SER A 245 7.71 -58.51 2.36
N GLN A 246 6.99 -58.37 3.48
CA GLN A 246 7.02 -57.22 4.39
C GLN A 246 6.74 -55.88 3.68
N GLN A 247 6.17 -55.93 2.49
CA GLN A 247 5.74 -54.73 1.77
C GLN A 247 4.49 -54.13 2.41
N LEU A 248 4.51 -52.81 2.56
CA LEU A 248 3.45 -52.04 3.14
C LEU A 248 2.77 -51.18 2.07
N ARG A 249 1.46 -51.31 1.96
CA ARG A 249 0.66 -50.46 1.07
C ARG A 249 -0.40 -49.68 1.84
N TYR A 250 -0.53 -48.41 1.51
CA TYR A 250 -1.47 -47.49 2.16
C TYR A 250 -2.72 -47.31 1.31
N PHE A 251 -3.86 -47.20 1.94
CA PHE A 251 -5.15 -46.86 1.34
C PHE A 251 -5.87 -45.82 2.18
N SER A 252 -6.56 -44.91 1.57
CA SER A 252 -7.29 -43.85 2.27
C SER A 252 -8.55 -43.45 1.53
N ARG A 253 -9.56 -43.03 2.31
CA ARG A 253 -10.70 -42.29 1.82
C ARG A 253 -10.37 -40.82 1.54
N LEU A 254 -9.30 -40.30 2.15
CA LEU A 254 -8.76 -38.97 1.93
C LEU A 254 -7.76 -38.98 0.76
N LEU A 255 -7.44 -37.81 0.25
CA LEU A 255 -6.35 -37.65 -0.72
C LEU A 255 -5.03 -38.13 -0.12
N MET A 256 -4.37 -39.08 -0.75
CA MET A 256 -3.20 -39.74 -0.18
C MET A 256 -2.15 -40.06 -1.26
N CYS A 257 -0.89 -39.89 -0.90
CA CYS A 257 0.24 -40.40 -1.69
C CYS A 257 0.33 -41.94 -1.60
N PRO A 258 0.25 -42.67 -2.72
CA PRO A 258 0.28 -44.12 -2.68
C PRO A 258 1.53 -44.69 -2.05
N THR A 259 2.70 -44.06 -2.28
CA THR A 259 4.02 -44.53 -1.85
C THR A 259 4.31 -44.25 -0.40
N THR A 260 3.97 -43.02 0.12
CA THR A 260 4.36 -42.60 1.47
C THR A 260 3.22 -42.63 2.47
N GLY A 261 1.97 -42.80 2.02
CA GLY A 261 0.78 -42.70 2.89
C GLY A 261 0.57 -41.30 3.45
N LEU A 262 1.27 -40.26 2.94
CA LEU A 262 0.99 -38.88 3.28
C LEU A 262 -0.42 -38.52 2.81
N SER A 263 -1.26 -38.02 3.69
CA SER A 263 -2.65 -37.69 3.37
C SER A 263 -2.94 -36.20 3.62
N TYR A 264 -3.76 -35.64 2.74
CA TYR A 264 -4.34 -34.29 2.90
C TYR A 264 -5.82 -34.40 3.21
N GLU A 265 -6.31 -33.43 3.98
CA GLU A 265 -7.74 -33.24 4.14
C GLU A 265 -8.37 -32.81 2.80
N ASP A 266 -9.68 -32.98 2.69
CA ASP A 266 -10.40 -32.53 1.50
C ASP A 266 -10.23 -31.01 1.34
N PRO A 267 -9.87 -30.52 0.14
CA PRO A 267 -9.61 -29.12 -0.06
C PRO A 267 -10.90 -28.31 0.01
N GLU A 268 -10.95 -27.38 0.95
CA GLU A 268 -11.96 -26.34 1.07
C GLU A 268 -11.39 -25.01 0.62
N PRO A 269 -12.20 -24.00 0.24
CA PRO A 269 -11.71 -22.67 -0.10
C PRO A 269 -10.81 -22.06 0.98
N ASN A 270 -11.04 -22.39 2.26
CA ASN A 270 -10.24 -21.92 3.38
C ASN A 270 -8.83 -22.54 3.42
N THR A 271 -8.62 -23.72 2.81
CA THR A 271 -7.31 -24.36 2.65
C THR A 271 -6.35 -23.49 1.83
N PHE A 272 -6.87 -22.67 0.93
CA PHE A 272 -6.13 -21.78 0.04
C PHE A 272 -6.16 -20.33 0.50
N SER A 273 -6.68 -20.02 1.70
CA SER A 273 -6.75 -18.67 2.23
C SER A 273 -5.58 -18.38 3.15
N PHE A 274 -4.78 -17.38 2.81
CA PHE A 274 -3.73 -16.89 3.69
C PHE A 274 -4.25 -16.04 4.86
N ASN A 275 -5.55 -15.68 4.86
CA ASN A 275 -6.25 -14.99 5.95
C ASN A 275 -6.92 -15.96 6.93
N SER A 276 -6.90 -17.26 6.63
CA SER A 276 -7.47 -18.32 7.47
C SER A 276 -6.37 -19.16 8.13
N PRO A 277 -6.48 -19.53 9.40
CA PRO A 277 -5.52 -20.41 10.05
C PRO A 277 -5.42 -21.80 9.39
N TYR A 278 -6.40 -22.19 8.60
CA TYR A 278 -6.39 -23.45 7.85
C TYR A 278 -5.44 -23.44 6.66
N GLY A 279 -5.26 -22.27 6.00
CA GLY A 279 -4.41 -22.15 4.82
C GLY A 279 -3.14 -21.32 5.02
N ALA A 280 -3.10 -20.44 6.04
CA ALA A 280 -1.98 -19.54 6.29
C ALA A 280 -0.70 -20.28 6.69
N CYS A 281 0.45 -19.82 6.19
CA CYS A 281 1.75 -20.29 6.65
C CYS A 281 1.93 -20.02 8.15
N PRO A 282 2.26 -21.03 8.98
CA PRO A 282 2.36 -20.87 10.43
C PRO A 282 3.53 -19.99 10.88
N LYS A 283 4.58 -19.81 10.05
CA LYS A 283 5.74 -18.98 10.38
C LYS A 283 5.46 -17.49 10.20
N CYS A 284 4.83 -17.10 9.10
CA CYS A 284 4.55 -15.69 8.79
C CYS A 284 3.07 -15.30 8.98
N ASN A 285 2.23 -16.20 9.50
CA ASN A 285 0.79 -15.98 9.71
C ASN A 285 0.07 -15.39 8.47
N GLY A 286 0.46 -15.85 7.28
CA GLY A 286 -0.14 -15.42 6.02
C GLY A 286 0.38 -14.08 5.48
N LEU A 287 1.43 -13.49 6.07
CA LEU A 287 2.01 -12.23 5.57
C LEU A 287 2.93 -12.42 4.36
N GLY A 288 3.54 -13.61 4.22
CA GLY A 288 4.49 -13.93 3.14
C GLY A 288 5.91 -13.46 3.42
N GLU A 289 6.09 -12.56 4.36
CA GLU A 289 7.37 -12.03 4.78
C GLU A 289 7.50 -12.07 6.31
N ILE A 290 8.72 -11.99 6.79
CA ILE A 290 9.06 -11.90 8.21
C ILE A 290 10.02 -10.73 8.42
N ALA A 291 9.87 -10.05 9.55
CA ALA A 291 10.83 -9.05 9.98
C ALA A 291 12.03 -9.77 10.62
N VAL A 292 13.23 -9.50 10.14
CA VAL A 292 14.49 -10.05 10.64
C VAL A 292 15.42 -8.90 10.99
N VAL A 293 16.09 -9.00 12.13
CA VAL A 293 17.04 -7.96 12.56
C VAL A 293 18.25 -7.93 11.62
N ASP A 294 18.60 -6.75 11.17
CA ASP A 294 19.72 -6.51 10.27
C ASP A 294 20.98 -6.12 11.06
N LYS A 295 22.05 -6.90 10.91
CA LYS A 295 23.33 -6.66 11.59
C LYS A 295 23.98 -5.33 11.20
N GLU A 296 23.86 -4.90 9.93
CA GLU A 296 24.42 -3.64 9.47
C GLU A 296 23.70 -2.43 10.08
N LYS A 297 22.41 -2.56 10.33
CA LYS A 297 21.65 -1.54 11.06
C LYS A 297 21.97 -1.52 12.56
N LEU A 298 22.37 -2.65 13.14
CA LEU A 298 22.81 -2.71 14.53
C LEU A 298 24.20 -2.08 14.70
N ILE A 299 25.11 -2.31 13.75
CA ILE A 299 26.50 -1.84 13.77
C ILE A 299 26.80 -1.09 12.45
N PRO A 300 26.26 0.12 12.27
CA PRO A 300 26.40 0.85 11.02
C PRO A 300 27.83 1.35 10.75
N ASN A 301 28.66 1.44 11.81
CA ASN A 301 30.08 1.77 11.68
C ASN A 301 30.91 0.98 12.71
N PRO A 302 31.60 -0.08 12.29
CA PRO A 302 32.42 -0.91 13.18
C PRO A 302 33.67 -0.21 13.73
N ASP A 303 34.07 0.94 13.18
CA ASP A 303 35.19 1.74 13.71
C ASP A 303 34.82 2.50 15.01
N LEU A 304 33.53 2.59 15.32
CA LEU A 304 33.06 3.21 16.56
C LEU A 304 33.09 2.22 17.71
N SER A 305 33.38 2.74 18.91
CA SER A 305 33.27 1.98 20.16
C SER A 305 31.85 1.98 20.70
N LEU A 306 31.55 1.08 21.64
CA LEU A 306 30.26 1.05 22.37
C LEU A 306 29.94 2.40 23.01
N ARG A 307 30.95 3.08 23.59
CA ARG A 307 30.80 4.40 24.21
C ARG A 307 30.37 5.48 23.22
N LYS A 308 30.85 5.41 21.99
CA LYS A 308 30.57 6.37 20.91
C LYS A 308 29.35 5.99 20.06
N GLY A 309 28.54 5.05 20.52
CA GLY A 309 27.31 4.65 19.82
C GLY A 309 27.54 3.65 18.68
N GLY A 310 28.65 2.90 18.68
CA GLY A 310 28.93 1.86 17.67
C GLY A 310 27.82 0.79 17.60
N LEU A 311 27.11 0.55 18.71
CA LEU A 311 25.91 -0.29 18.75
C LEU A 311 24.67 0.60 18.73
N ALA A 312 24.10 0.80 17.56
CA ALA A 312 23.01 1.76 17.31
C ALA A 312 21.79 1.64 18.25
N PRO A 313 21.27 0.42 18.59
CA PRO A 313 20.16 0.28 19.53
C PRO A 313 20.46 0.75 20.95
N ALA A 314 21.71 0.68 21.40
CA ALA A 314 22.14 1.16 22.71
C ALA A 314 22.37 2.68 22.73
N GLY A 315 22.67 3.28 21.58
CA GLY A 315 23.02 4.70 21.43
C GLY A 315 24.35 5.05 22.04
N GLU A 316 24.59 6.34 22.25
CA GLU A 316 25.78 6.83 22.96
C GLU A 316 25.71 6.53 24.46
N TYR A 317 26.89 6.36 25.09
CA TYR A 317 27.01 6.06 26.50
C TYR A 317 26.30 7.08 27.41
N LYS A 318 25.44 6.57 28.28
CA LYS A 318 24.81 7.34 29.32
C LYS A 318 25.19 6.75 30.68
N SER A 319 25.75 7.60 31.57
CA SER A 319 26.13 7.16 32.94
C SER A 319 24.94 6.56 33.67
N GLY A 320 25.13 5.38 34.25
CA GLY A 320 24.10 4.66 35.02
C GLY A 320 23.13 3.83 34.14
N SER A 321 23.28 3.82 32.85
CA SER A 321 22.45 3.00 31.95
C SER A 321 22.70 1.51 32.18
N TRP A 322 21.61 0.75 32.35
CA TRP A 322 21.65 -0.67 32.64
C TRP A 322 22.29 -1.51 31.52
N ILE A 323 22.01 -1.18 30.27
CA ILE A 323 22.58 -1.89 29.11
C ILE A 323 24.09 -1.76 29.05
N PHE A 324 24.66 -0.58 29.35
CA PHE A 324 26.11 -0.38 29.32
C PHE A 324 26.81 -1.10 30.47
N LYS A 325 26.16 -1.26 31.65
CA LYS A 325 26.68 -2.09 32.76
C LYS A 325 26.74 -3.57 32.39
N GLN A 326 25.76 -4.07 31.65
CA GLN A 326 25.75 -5.42 31.11
C GLN A 326 26.88 -5.62 30.10
N LEU A 327 27.01 -4.71 29.13
CA LEU A 327 28.08 -4.74 28.12
C LEU A 327 29.47 -4.64 28.72
N GLU A 328 29.66 -3.86 29.79
CA GLU A 328 30.92 -3.77 30.52
C GLU A 328 31.25 -5.08 31.27
N ALA A 329 30.26 -5.73 31.89
CA ALA A 329 30.43 -7.01 32.54
C ALA A 329 30.81 -8.13 31.54
N ILE A 330 30.21 -8.13 30.32
CA ILE A 330 30.58 -9.04 29.25
C ILE A 330 32.02 -8.75 28.80
N GLY A 331 32.38 -7.45 28.67
CA GLY A 331 33.72 -7.01 28.26
C GLY A 331 34.83 -7.50 29.18
N LEU A 332 34.60 -7.55 30.51
CA LEU A 332 35.54 -8.08 31.46
C LEU A 332 35.89 -9.57 31.20
N LYS A 333 34.94 -10.33 30.67
CA LYS A 333 35.16 -11.75 30.36
C LYS A 333 35.81 -11.98 28.97
N TYR A 334 35.37 -11.20 28.00
CA TYR A 334 35.79 -11.36 26.57
C TYR A 334 36.94 -10.43 26.15
N GLY A 335 37.52 -9.65 27.13
CA GLY A 335 38.73 -8.87 26.91
C GLY A 335 38.59 -7.59 26.13
N TYR A 336 37.39 -6.98 26.08
CA TYR A 336 37.15 -5.65 25.50
C TYR A 336 36.70 -4.63 26.55
N THR A 337 36.84 -3.37 26.25
CA THR A 337 36.30 -2.24 27.03
C THR A 337 35.23 -1.51 26.25
N LEU A 338 34.46 -0.65 26.92
CA LEU A 338 33.47 0.20 26.21
C LEU A 338 34.11 1.18 25.22
N ASP A 339 35.43 1.41 25.29
CA ASP A 339 36.17 2.28 24.39
C ASP A 339 36.82 1.54 23.20
N THR A 340 36.82 0.22 23.20
CA THR A 340 37.34 -0.63 22.12
C THR A 340 36.45 -0.50 20.88
N PRO A 341 36.97 -0.25 19.67
CA PRO A 341 36.19 -0.28 18.42
C PRO A 341 35.56 -1.67 18.20
N LEU A 342 34.35 -1.69 17.66
CA LEU A 342 33.61 -2.96 17.43
C LEU A 342 34.30 -3.90 16.43
N LYS A 343 35.08 -3.36 15.50
CA LYS A 343 35.89 -4.18 14.56
C LYS A 343 36.98 -5.02 15.26
N ASP A 344 37.41 -4.60 16.45
CA ASP A 344 38.47 -5.26 17.21
C ASP A 344 37.91 -6.29 18.22
N PHE A 345 36.61 -6.51 18.22
CA PHE A 345 35.96 -7.53 19.03
C PHE A 345 36.16 -8.93 18.44
N SER A 346 36.31 -9.93 19.29
CA SER A 346 36.26 -11.32 18.83
C SER A 346 34.86 -11.70 18.33
N ASP A 347 34.78 -12.66 17.41
CA ASP A 347 33.51 -13.17 16.90
C ASP A 347 32.62 -13.71 18.03
N GLU A 348 33.22 -14.36 19.02
CA GLU A 348 32.51 -14.86 20.21
C GLU A 348 31.91 -13.73 21.05
N ALA A 349 32.66 -12.63 21.24
CA ALA A 349 32.17 -11.45 21.96
C ALA A 349 31.01 -10.78 21.23
N LEU A 350 31.11 -10.63 19.91
CA LEU A 350 30.04 -10.10 19.07
C LEU A 350 28.80 -11.00 19.07
N ASP A 351 28.97 -12.31 18.99
CA ASP A 351 27.84 -13.25 19.04
C ASP A 351 27.11 -13.19 20.38
N VAL A 352 27.84 -13.08 21.49
CA VAL A 352 27.23 -12.90 22.82
C VAL A 352 26.47 -11.57 22.91
N ILE A 353 27.02 -10.48 22.39
CA ILE A 353 26.34 -9.17 22.38
C ILE A 353 25.09 -9.23 21.49
N LEU A 354 25.17 -9.86 20.33
CA LEU A 354 24.07 -9.91 19.39
C LEU A 354 22.99 -10.92 19.78
N TYR A 355 23.37 -12.14 20.10
CA TYR A 355 22.43 -13.26 20.30
C TYR A 355 22.26 -13.71 21.74
N GLY A 356 23.08 -13.16 22.65
CA GLY A 356 23.01 -13.54 24.07
C GLY A 356 23.73 -14.82 24.42
N THR A 357 23.66 -15.20 25.68
CA THR A 357 24.23 -16.44 26.21
C THR A 357 23.45 -16.91 27.44
N ASN A 358 23.50 -18.24 27.69
CA ASN A 358 22.92 -18.82 28.92
C ASN A 358 23.80 -18.62 30.16
N GLU A 359 24.97 -18.04 30.00
CA GLU A 359 25.86 -17.74 31.11
C GLU A 359 25.40 -16.51 31.88
N THR A 360 25.74 -16.50 33.19
CA THR A 360 25.44 -15.37 34.09
C THR A 360 26.64 -14.47 34.25
N PHE A 361 26.44 -13.18 34.20
CA PHE A 361 27.44 -12.14 34.45
C PHE A 361 27.15 -11.44 35.75
N ASP A 362 28.22 -11.15 36.52
CA ASP A 362 28.14 -10.44 37.79
C ASP A 362 28.15 -8.92 37.56
N ILE A 363 27.02 -8.27 37.82
CA ILE A 363 26.87 -6.81 37.65
C ILE A 363 26.83 -6.16 39.05
N LYS A 364 27.72 -5.22 39.28
CA LYS A 364 27.73 -4.40 40.49
C LYS A 364 26.67 -3.30 40.42
N ARG A 365 25.72 -3.32 41.32
CA ARG A 365 24.70 -2.28 41.50
C ARG A 365 24.92 -1.54 42.79
N GLU A 366 25.13 -0.25 42.73
CA GLU A 366 25.18 0.64 43.87
C GLU A 366 23.81 1.29 44.09
N THR A 367 23.20 1.05 45.22
CA THR A 367 21.92 1.65 45.61
C THR A 367 22.07 2.17 47.05
N LEU A 368 21.92 3.47 47.24
CA LEU A 368 22.03 4.13 48.57
C LEU A 368 23.35 3.83 49.31
N GLY A 369 24.48 3.75 48.55
CA GLY A 369 25.79 3.47 49.17
C GLY A 369 26.08 1.98 49.48
N VAL A 370 25.15 1.09 49.16
CA VAL A 370 25.33 -0.36 49.28
C VAL A 370 25.64 -0.97 47.91
N ILE A 371 26.79 -1.61 47.78
CA ILE A 371 27.20 -2.31 46.57
C ILE A 371 26.66 -3.76 46.66
N SER A 372 25.73 -4.12 45.80
CA SER A 372 25.24 -5.49 45.63
C SER A 372 25.66 -6.04 44.29
N THR A 373 26.03 -7.33 44.24
CA THR A 373 26.33 -8.04 43.01
C THR A 373 25.08 -8.82 42.57
N ILE A 374 24.60 -8.58 41.35
CA ILE A 374 23.43 -9.27 40.78
C ILE A 374 23.93 -10.13 39.62
N LYS A 375 23.54 -11.41 39.62
CA LYS A 375 23.79 -12.30 38.50
C LYS A 375 22.70 -12.11 37.45
N VAL A 376 23.08 -11.78 36.22
CA VAL A 376 22.15 -11.50 35.10
C VAL A 376 22.57 -12.30 33.88
N ASN A 377 21.60 -12.90 33.23
CA ASN A 377 21.78 -13.45 31.88
C ASN A 377 21.60 -12.33 30.88
N PHE A 378 22.39 -12.34 29.83
CA PHE A 378 22.24 -11.40 28.73
C PHE A 378 21.52 -12.05 27.56
N GLU A 379 20.33 -11.57 27.26
CA GLU A 379 19.47 -12.15 26.20
C GLU A 379 19.95 -11.85 24.77
N GLY A 380 20.84 -10.88 24.61
CA GLY A 380 21.30 -10.43 23.28
C GLY A 380 20.43 -9.34 22.67
N ILE A 381 21.06 -8.44 21.91
CA ILE A 381 20.39 -7.28 21.32
C ILE A 381 19.37 -7.70 20.25
N VAL A 382 19.68 -8.73 19.45
CA VAL A 382 18.78 -9.26 18.41
C VAL A 382 17.50 -9.79 19.06
N ASN A 383 17.63 -10.68 20.04
CA ASN A 383 16.48 -11.27 20.73
C ASN A 383 15.65 -10.21 21.47
N PHE A 384 16.32 -9.21 22.06
CA PHE A 384 15.65 -8.08 22.69
C PHE A 384 14.80 -7.28 21.65
N ILE A 385 15.37 -6.93 20.50
CA ILE A 385 14.65 -6.19 19.46
C ILE A 385 13.47 -7.01 18.91
N GLU A 386 13.67 -8.32 18.67
CA GLU A 386 12.60 -9.22 18.23
C GLU A 386 11.47 -9.30 19.26
N SER A 387 11.79 -9.38 20.55
CA SER A 387 10.78 -9.41 21.62
C SER A 387 9.98 -8.10 21.74
N GLN A 388 10.57 -6.97 21.37
CA GLN A 388 9.89 -5.67 21.36
C GLN A 388 9.00 -5.42 20.12
N ASN A 389 9.16 -6.22 19.08
CA ASN A 389 8.36 -6.14 17.84
C ASN A 389 7.10 -7.01 17.92
N ASN A 390 6.27 -6.79 18.94
CA ASN A 390 5.01 -7.52 19.14
C ASN A 390 3.82 -6.55 19.19
N GLU A 391 2.61 -7.08 18.95
CA GLU A 391 1.37 -6.30 18.89
C GLU A 391 1.00 -5.62 20.23
N ASP A 392 1.47 -6.15 21.35
CA ASP A 392 1.16 -5.64 22.70
C ASP A 392 2.09 -4.51 23.13
N ALA A 393 3.20 -4.28 22.40
CA ALA A 393 4.15 -3.24 22.72
C ALA A 393 3.66 -1.83 22.30
N PRO A 394 4.02 -0.77 23.04
CA PRO A 394 3.70 0.60 22.63
C PRO A 394 4.19 0.93 21.22
N ALA A 395 3.38 1.64 20.42
CA ALA A 395 3.69 1.96 19.03
C ALA A 395 5.02 2.70 18.80
N SER A 396 5.55 3.38 19.80
CA SER A 396 6.88 4.00 19.75
C SER A 396 8.00 2.95 19.83
N ILE A 397 7.82 1.91 20.63
CA ILE A 397 8.78 0.81 20.80
C ILE A 397 8.77 -0.08 19.55
N VAL A 398 7.60 -0.42 19.01
CA VAL A 398 7.47 -1.18 17.75
C VAL A 398 8.17 -0.44 16.61
N ARG A 399 7.97 0.88 16.49
CA ARG A 399 8.67 1.70 15.49
C ARG A 399 10.18 1.74 15.69
N TRP A 400 10.64 1.83 16.94
CA TRP A 400 12.06 1.79 17.25
C TRP A 400 12.66 0.42 16.89
N ALA A 401 12.05 -0.69 17.29
CA ALA A 401 12.49 -2.03 16.94
C ALA A 401 12.50 -2.25 15.41
N GLY A 402 11.43 -1.84 14.73
CA GLY A 402 11.31 -1.92 13.28
C GLY A 402 12.38 -1.15 12.51
N SER A 403 12.99 -0.09 13.11
CA SER A 403 14.09 0.63 12.45
C SER A 403 15.36 -0.20 12.28
N PHE A 404 15.53 -1.28 13.06
CA PHE A 404 16.67 -2.20 13.01
C PHE A 404 16.35 -3.50 12.27
N MET A 405 15.15 -3.61 11.69
CA MET A 405 14.70 -4.83 11.01
C MET A 405 14.56 -4.60 9.51
N ASN A 406 14.72 -5.68 8.75
CA ASN A 406 14.39 -5.76 7.33
C ASN A 406 13.27 -6.78 7.15
N HIS A 407 12.38 -6.54 6.16
CA HIS A 407 11.39 -7.50 5.74
C HIS A 407 11.98 -8.39 4.66
N VAL A 408 12.03 -9.70 4.95
CA VAL A 408 12.52 -10.72 4.01
C VAL A 408 11.41 -11.72 3.72
N SER A 409 11.45 -12.32 2.53
CA SER A 409 10.52 -13.39 2.18
C SER A 409 10.58 -14.51 3.20
N CYS A 410 9.43 -14.99 3.65
CA CYS A 410 9.35 -16.06 4.64
C CYS A 410 10.05 -17.34 4.13
N PRO A 411 11.07 -17.86 4.82
CA PRO A 411 11.83 -19.03 4.34
C PRO A 411 11.02 -20.33 4.31
N VAL A 412 9.90 -20.39 5.06
CA VAL A 412 9.04 -21.59 5.11
C VAL A 412 8.09 -21.65 3.91
N CYS A 413 7.48 -20.52 3.54
CA CYS A 413 6.54 -20.50 2.42
C CYS A 413 7.12 -19.89 1.14
N GLY A 414 8.33 -19.33 1.17
CA GLY A 414 8.94 -18.69 -0.01
C GLY A 414 8.13 -17.49 -0.52
N GLY A 415 7.43 -16.76 0.36
CA GLY A 415 6.60 -15.61 -0.01
C GLY A 415 5.17 -15.96 -0.47
N THR A 416 4.80 -17.24 -0.59
CA THR A 416 3.48 -17.69 -1.06
C THR A 416 2.35 -17.43 -0.06
N ARG A 417 2.66 -17.13 1.20
CA ARG A 417 1.74 -16.90 2.32
C ARG A 417 0.98 -18.14 2.82
N LEU A 418 1.05 -19.27 2.09
CA LEU A 418 0.27 -20.47 2.32
C LEU A 418 1.08 -21.57 3.00
N LYS A 419 0.37 -22.49 3.66
CA LYS A 419 0.93 -23.75 4.16
C LYS A 419 1.52 -24.57 3.01
N LYS A 420 2.45 -25.46 3.37
CA LYS A 420 3.14 -26.32 2.41
C LYS A 420 2.17 -27.19 1.63
N GLU A 421 1.20 -27.81 2.28
CA GLU A 421 0.20 -28.67 1.67
C GLU A 421 -0.63 -27.92 0.62
N SER A 422 -1.07 -26.71 0.91
CA SER A 422 -1.89 -25.87 0.02
C SER A 422 -1.17 -25.50 -1.29
N GLN A 423 0.17 -25.48 -1.28
CA GLN A 423 0.99 -25.19 -2.47
C GLN A 423 1.12 -26.37 -3.43
N TYR A 424 0.69 -27.57 -3.03
CA TYR A 424 0.79 -28.80 -3.83
C TYR A 424 -0.53 -29.21 -4.48
N PHE A 425 -1.51 -28.32 -4.51
CA PHE A 425 -2.68 -28.44 -5.39
C PHE A 425 -2.41 -27.67 -6.69
N ARG A 426 -2.66 -28.31 -7.82
CA ARG A 426 -2.33 -27.76 -9.14
C ARG A 426 -3.51 -27.83 -10.10
N ILE A 427 -3.62 -26.84 -10.96
CA ILE A 427 -4.49 -26.78 -12.13
C ILE A 427 -3.60 -26.42 -13.31
N ASP A 428 -3.63 -27.21 -14.38
CA ASP A 428 -2.72 -27.04 -15.53
C ASP A 428 -1.23 -26.91 -15.08
N GLY A 429 -0.83 -27.75 -14.13
CA GLY A 429 0.54 -27.77 -13.59
C GLY A 429 0.92 -26.64 -12.65
N LYS A 430 0.07 -25.61 -12.45
CA LYS A 430 0.33 -24.42 -11.62
C LYS A 430 -0.40 -24.47 -10.29
N ASN A 431 0.24 -24.02 -9.22
CA ASN A 431 -0.40 -23.84 -7.95
C ASN A 431 -1.03 -22.43 -7.83
N ILE A 432 -1.89 -22.22 -6.82
CA ILE A 432 -2.61 -20.96 -6.65
C ILE A 432 -1.67 -19.75 -6.45
N ALA A 433 -0.52 -19.94 -5.79
CA ALA A 433 0.42 -18.85 -5.56
C ALA A 433 1.17 -18.47 -6.85
N GLU A 434 1.52 -19.45 -7.68
CA GLU A 434 2.11 -19.22 -9.01
C GLU A 434 1.13 -18.44 -9.88
N VAL A 435 -0.16 -18.81 -9.88
CA VAL A 435 -1.21 -18.10 -10.63
C VAL A 435 -1.42 -16.69 -10.08
N ALA A 436 -1.45 -16.51 -8.76
CA ALA A 436 -1.60 -15.18 -8.15
C ALA A 436 -0.39 -14.26 -8.38
N ASN A 437 0.78 -14.81 -8.66
CA ASN A 437 2.00 -14.04 -8.98
C ASN A 437 2.13 -13.70 -10.47
N MET A 438 1.27 -14.21 -11.34
CA MET A 438 1.21 -13.78 -12.74
C MET A 438 0.75 -12.33 -12.82
N ASP A 439 1.29 -11.58 -13.77
CA ASP A 439 0.69 -10.30 -14.16
C ASP A 439 -0.74 -10.51 -14.70
N THR A 440 -1.56 -9.46 -14.62
CA THR A 440 -2.98 -9.54 -15.02
C THR A 440 -3.16 -9.99 -16.46
N LEU A 441 -2.25 -9.59 -17.38
CA LEU A 441 -2.31 -10.01 -18.78
C LEU A 441 -2.05 -11.51 -18.94
N SER A 442 -1.01 -12.03 -18.28
CA SER A 442 -0.68 -13.45 -18.30
C SER A 442 -1.76 -14.29 -17.63
N LEU A 443 -2.36 -13.77 -16.57
CA LEU A 443 -3.50 -14.38 -15.89
C LEU A 443 -4.71 -14.47 -16.83
N GLY A 444 -5.03 -13.37 -17.55
CA GLY A 444 -6.13 -13.34 -18.51
C GLY A 444 -5.96 -14.41 -19.59
N LYS A 445 -4.78 -14.47 -20.22
CA LYS A 445 -4.47 -15.50 -21.22
C LYS A 445 -4.60 -16.92 -20.66
N TRP A 446 -4.09 -17.15 -19.45
CA TRP A 446 -4.19 -18.47 -18.83
C TRP A 446 -5.65 -18.87 -18.57
N ILE A 447 -6.50 -17.94 -18.10
CA ILE A 447 -7.94 -18.19 -17.88
C ILE A 447 -8.65 -18.48 -19.20
N ASP A 448 -8.33 -17.76 -20.27
CA ASP A 448 -8.94 -17.96 -21.61
C ASP A 448 -8.57 -19.33 -22.21
N GLU A 449 -7.33 -19.78 -22.01
CA GLU A 449 -6.84 -21.07 -22.50
C GLU A 449 -7.27 -22.25 -21.64
N LEU A 450 -7.56 -22.02 -20.35
CA LEU A 450 -7.78 -23.09 -19.36
C LEU A 450 -8.90 -24.06 -19.74
N PRO A 451 -10.08 -23.63 -20.26
CA PRO A 451 -11.15 -24.55 -20.66
C PRO A 451 -10.71 -25.62 -21.67
N SER A 452 -9.75 -25.30 -22.56
CA SER A 452 -9.23 -26.25 -23.55
C SER A 452 -8.31 -27.34 -22.94
N LYS A 453 -7.80 -27.11 -21.75
CA LYS A 453 -6.85 -27.99 -21.03
C LYS A 453 -7.53 -28.84 -19.95
N LEU A 454 -8.76 -28.52 -19.60
CA LEU A 454 -9.55 -29.22 -18.58
C LEU A 454 -10.32 -30.39 -19.19
N THR A 455 -10.61 -31.40 -18.39
CA THR A 455 -11.55 -32.46 -18.75
C THR A 455 -12.98 -31.93 -18.80
N GLU A 456 -13.88 -32.58 -19.51
CA GLU A 456 -15.30 -32.22 -19.63
C GLU A 456 -15.94 -32.01 -18.25
N ARG A 457 -15.74 -32.94 -17.33
CA ARG A 457 -16.25 -32.86 -15.95
C ARG A 457 -15.66 -31.65 -15.17
N GLN A 458 -14.37 -31.35 -15.33
CA GLN A 458 -13.75 -30.20 -14.71
C GLN A 458 -14.31 -28.88 -15.27
N ASN A 459 -14.55 -28.83 -16.58
CA ASN A 459 -15.18 -27.70 -17.26
C ASN A 459 -16.59 -27.43 -16.74
N ASP A 460 -17.43 -28.47 -16.62
CA ASP A 460 -18.79 -28.31 -16.07
C ASP A 460 -18.79 -27.72 -14.66
N ILE A 461 -17.85 -28.17 -13.83
CA ILE A 461 -17.71 -27.67 -12.43
C ILE A 461 -17.16 -26.23 -12.41
N ALA A 462 -16.20 -25.92 -13.26
CA ALA A 462 -15.47 -24.66 -13.26
C ALA A 462 -16.16 -23.51 -14.02
N LYS A 463 -17.13 -23.82 -14.91
CA LYS A 463 -17.74 -22.91 -15.87
C LYS A 463 -18.13 -21.54 -15.28
N GLU A 464 -18.95 -21.53 -14.25
CA GLU A 464 -19.41 -20.27 -13.63
C GLU A 464 -18.28 -19.54 -12.88
N ILE A 465 -17.36 -20.29 -12.27
CA ILE A 465 -16.22 -19.72 -11.55
C ILE A 465 -15.28 -19.03 -12.53
N LEU A 466 -14.97 -19.70 -13.64
CA LEU A 466 -14.11 -19.17 -14.70
C LEU A 466 -14.74 -17.94 -15.36
N ARG A 467 -16.04 -17.94 -15.58
CA ARG A 467 -16.77 -16.78 -16.11
C ARG A 467 -16.60 -15.55 -15.21
N GLU A 468 -16.73 -15.71 -13.90
CA GLU A 468 -16.57 -14.63 -12.93
C GLU A 468 -15.11 -14.13 -12.82
N ILE A 469 -14.14 -15.03 -12.88
CA ILE A 469 -12.71 -14.66 -12.91
C ILE A 469 -12.39 -13.91 -14.21
N HIS A 470 -12.77 -14.48 -15.36
CA HIS A 470 -12.59 -13.87 -16.68
C HIS A 470 -13.07 -12.42 -16.70
N LYS A 471 -14.31 -12.21 -16.28
CA LYS A 471 -14.94 -10.90 -16.25
C LYS A 471 -14.12 -9.87 -15.43
N ARG A 472 -13.74 -10.24 -14.20
CA ARG A 472 -12.97 -9.35 -13.31
C ARG A 472 -11.55 -9.07 -13.82
N VAL A 473 -10.90 -10.08 -14.40
CA VAL A 473 -9.56 -9.93 -14.97
C VAL A 473 -9.61 -9.02 -16.19
N HIS A 474 -10.60 -9.17 -17.08
CA HIS A 474 -10.74 -8.32 -18.25
C HIS A 474 -11.02 -6.85 -17.87
N PHE A 475 -11.83 -6.58 -16.86
CA PHE A 475 -12.00 -5.20 -16.37
C PHE A 475 -10.69 -4.57 -15.88
N LEU A 476 -9.81 -5.35 -15.25
CA LEU A 476 -8.48 -4.83 -14.87
C LEU A 476 -7.61 -4.54 -16.10
N LEU A 477 -7.73 -5.35 -17.17
CA LEU A 477 -7.03 -5.14 -18.45
C LEU A 477 -7.55 -3.89 -19.17
N ASP A 478 -8.86 -3.69 -19.19
CA ASP A 478 -9.53 -2.56 -19.86
C ASP A 478 -9.14 -1.22 -19.21
N ILE A 479 -8.96 -1.20 -17.88
CA ILE A 479 -8.51 0.00 -17.14
C ILE A 479 -6.99 0.22 -17.22
N GLY A 480 -6.24 -0.65 -17.91
CA GLY A 480 -4.80 -0.49 -18.12
C GLY A 480 -3.93 -0.89 -16.92
N ILE A 481 -4.38 -1.86 -16.10
CA ILE A 481 -3.59 -2.42 -14.97
C ILE A 481 -3.09 -3.83 -15.32
N ASP A 482 -2.62 -4.01 -16.52
CA ASP A 482 -2.18 -5.30 -17.08
C ASP A 482 -0.87 -5.82 -16.45
N TYR A 483 -0.08 -4.96 -15.84
CA TYR A 483 1.23 -5.24 -15.23
C TYR A 483 1.18 -5.66 -13.76
N LEU A 484 0.06 -5.47 -13.04
CA LEU A 484 -0.06 -5.85 -11.64
C LEU A 484 -0.29 -7.36 -11.50
N ASN A 485 0.20 -7.94 -10.41
CA ASN A 485 -0.14 -9.32 -10.03
C ASN A 485 -1.13 -9.34 -8.84
N MET A 486 -1.87 -10.45 -8.71
CA MET A 486 -2.91 -10.59 -7.67
C MET A 486 -2.35 -10.65 -6.25
N ASN A 487 -1.08 -11.05 -6.08
CA ASN A 487 -0.43 -11.16 -4.77
C ASN A 487 0.18 -9.83 -4.27
N ARG A 488 0.19 -8.79 -5.09
CA ARG A 488 0.75 -7.48 -4.73
C ARG A 488 0.01 -6.88 -3.52
N PRO A 489 0.72 -6.49 -2.44
CA PRO A 489 0.11 -5.88 -1.27
C PRO A 489 -0.59 -4.57 -1.60
N ALA A 490 -1.81 -4.37 -1.09
CA ALA A 490 -2.57 -3.14 -1.31
C ALA A 490 -1.84 -1.87 -0.84
N ALA A 491 -1.09 -1.98 0.26
CA ALA A 491 -0.30 -0.88 0.81
C ALA A 491 0.86 -0.40 -0.09
N SER A 492 1.26 -1.20 -1.09
CA SER A 492 2.31 -0.87 -2.05
C SER A 492 1.78 -0.20 -3.33
N LEU A 493 0.47 -0.07 -3.46
CA LEU A 493 -0.18 0.56 -4.62
C LEU A 493 -0.06 2.08 -4.54
N SER A 494 0.15 2.72 -5.69
CA SER A 494 -0.05 4.16 -5.83
C SER A 494 -1.53 4.53 -5.64
N GLY A 495 -1.81 5.80 -5.34
CA GLY A 495 -3.19 6.28 -5.19
C GLY A 495 -4.04 6.01 -6.43
N GLY A 496 -3.51 6.28 -7.62
CA GLY A 496 -4.18 6.02 -8.89
C GLY A 496 -4.39 4.52 -9.17
N GLU A 497 -3.40 3.65 -8.89
CA GLU A 497 -3.58 2.19 -9.02
C GLU A 497 -4.72 1.68 -8.12
N ALA A 498 -4.74 2.10 -6.85
CA ALA A 498 -5.77 1.70 -5.90
C ALA A 498 -7.17 2.18 -6.33
N GLN A 499 -7.27 3.39 -6.86
CA GLN A 499 -8.51 3.97 -7.37
C GLN A 499 -9.03 3.19 -8.58
N ARG A 500 -8.16 2.89 -9.55
CA ARG A 500 -8.51 2.11 -10.75
C ARG A 500 -8.95 0.67 -10.41
N ILE A 501 -8.27 0.02 -9.46
CA ILE A 501 -8.70 -1.31 -8.97
C ILE A 501 -10.12 -1.24 -8.40
N ARG A 502 -10.45 -0.19 -7.63
CA ARG A 502 -11.83 0.00 -7.14
C ARG A 502 -12.81 0.24 -8.26
N LEU A 503 -12.45 1.07 -9.25
CA LEU A 503 -13.29 1.31 -10.42
C LEU A 503 -13.57 0.00 -11.15
N ALA A 504 -12.55 -0.82 -11.44
CA ALA A 504 -12.70 -2.15 -12.05
C ALA A 504 -13.64 -3.05 -11.26
N THR A 505 -13.52 -3.04 -9.92
CA THR A 505 -14.39 -3.83 -9.03
C THR A 505 -15.84 -3.35 -9.12
N GLN A 506 -16.08 -2.03 -9.20
CA GLN A 506 -17.42 -1.47 -9.30
C GLN A 506 -18.06 -1.75 -10.66
N ILE A 507 -17.33 -1.61 -11.76
CA ILE A 507 -17.79 -2.02 -13.10
C ILE A 507 -18.13 -3.50 -13.09
N GLY A 508 -17.27 -4.32 -12.46
CA GLY A 508 -17.48 -5.77 -12.32
C GLY A 508 -18.74 -6.14 -11.54
N SER A 509 -19.21 -5.29 -10.64
CA SER A 509 -20.44 -5.52 -9.87
C SER A 509 -21.72 -5.40 -10.69
N GLN A 510 -21.65 -4.75 -11.86
CA GLN A 510 -22.79 -4.50 -12.78
C GLN A 510 -24.01 -3.85 -12.11
N LEU A 511 -23.77 -3.00 -11.10
CA LEU A 511 -24.84 -2.21 -10.50
C LEU A 511 -25.39 -1.21 -11.51
N THR A 512 -26.69 -1.02 -11.52
CA THR A 512 -27.42 -0.08 -12.39
C THR A 512 -28.17 0.94 -11.56
N GLY A 513 -28.39 2.14 -12.13
CA GLY A 513 -29.15 3.19 -11.46
C GLY A 513 -28.39 3.86 -10.31
N VAL A 514 -27.07 3.76 -10.28
CA VAL A 514 -26.18 4.33 -9.28
C VAL A 514 -25.55 5.63 -9.81
N LEU A 515 -25.27 6.55 -8.90
CA LEU A 515 -24.45 7.73 -9.17
C LEU A 515 -23.01 7.48 -8.68
N TYR A 516 -22.07 7.38 -9.60
CA TYR A 516 -20.65 7.27 -9.28
C TYR A 516 -20.01 8.66 -9.28
N ILE A 517 -19.21 8.95 -8.23
CA ILE A 517 -18.43 10.18 -8.14
C ILE A 517 -16.97 9.82 -8.00
N LEU A 518 -16.14 10.25 -8.96
CA LEU A 518 -14.72 9.95 -9.03
C LEU A 518 -13.88 11.22 -8.87
N ASP A 519 -12.78 11.11 -8.09
CA ASP A 519 -11.83 12.20 -7.87
C ASP A 519 -10.57 11.95 -8.70
N GLU A 520 -10.38 12.71 -9.79
CA GLU A 520 -9.20 12.72 -10.64
C GLU A 520 -8.71 11.31 -11.04
N PRO A 521 -9.53 10.46 -11.69
CA PRO A 521 -9.16 9.08 -11.97
C PRO A 521 -8.03 8.94 -13.02
N SER A 522 -7.70 9.98 -13.79
CA SER A 522 -6.62 10.02 -14.78
C SER A 522 -5.22 10.17 -14.16
N ILE A 523 -5.12 10.39 -12.83
CA ILE A 523 -3.85 10.65 -12.15
C ILE A 523 -2.83 9.52 -12.37
N GLY A 524 -1.60 9.91 -12.74
CA GLY A 524 -0.48 9.00 -12.96
C GLY A 524 -0.65 8.09 -14.18
N LEU A 525 -1.58 8.42 -15.07
CA LEU A 525 -1.77 7.72 -16.33
C LEU A 525 -0.97 8.36 -17.45
N HIS A 526 -0.36 7.49 -18.25
CA HIS A 526 0.09 7.88 -19.57
C HIS A 526 -1.15 8.12 -20.50
N GLN A 527 -1.03 9.00 -21.49
CA GLN A 527 -2.13 9.36 -22.39
C GLN A 527 -2.80 8.14 -23.04
N ARG A 528 -1.99 7.12 -23.41
CA ARG A 528 -2.49 5.84 -23.94
C ARG A 528 -3.45 5.12 -22.97
N ASP A 529 -3.09 5.13 -21.68
CA ASP A 529 -3.87 4.42 -20.66
C ASP A 529 -5.11 5.24 -20.26
N ASN A 530 -5.07 6.58 -20.43
CA ASN A 530 -6.19 7.47 -20.19
C ASN A 530 -7.36 7.21 -21.16
N GLN A 531 -7.09 6.91 -22.42
CA GLN A 531 -8.14 6.55 -23.39
C GLN A 531 -8.93 5.30 -22.93
N ARG A 532 -8.24 4.28 -22.42
CA ARG A 532 -8.90 3.08 -21.88
C ARG A 532 -9.76 3.40 -20.66
N LEU A 533 -9.28 4.28 -19.77
CA LEU A 533 -10.07 4.75 -18.64
C LEU A 533 -11.35 5.44 -19.10
N ILE A 534 -11.28 6.34 -20.09
CA ILE A 534 -12.45 7.05 -20.65
C ILE A 534 -13.46 6.05 -21.23
N GLU A 535 -13.00 5.03 -21.95
CA GLU A 535 -13.85 3.96 -22.47
C GLU A 535 -14.57 3.22 -21.33
N SER A 536 -13.85 2.85 -20.27
CA SER A 536 -14.43 2.18 -19.10
C SER A 536 -15.46 3.04 -18.36
N LEU A 537 -15.25 4.36 -18.28
CA LEU A 537 -16.23 5.30 -17.71
C LEU A 537 -17.49 5.42 -18.58
N LYS A 538 -17.34 5.37 -19.90
CA LYS A 538 -18.48 5.34 -20.83
C LYS A 538 -19.25 4.02 -20.72
N GLU A 539 -18.56 2.88 -20.59
CA GLU A 539 -19.21 1.59 -20.34
C GLU A 539 -20.02 1.61 -19.03
N LEU A 540 -19.44 2.18 -17.94
CA LEU A 540 -20.15 2.32 -16.67
C LEU A 540 -21.42 3.16 -16.80
N ARG A 541 -21.40 4.23 -17.60
CA ARG A 541 -22.57 5.04 -17.96
C ARG A 541 -23.57 4.24 -18.79
N ASP A 542 -23.11 3.51 -19.81
CA ASP A 542 -23.96 2.81 -20.78
C ASP A 542 -24.73 1.63 -20.16
N ILE A 543 -24.26 1.10 -19.04
CA ILE A 543 -24.98 0.12 -18.20
C ILE A 543 -26.21 0.76 -17.53
N GLY A 544 -26.35 2.10 -17.55
CA GLY A 544 -27.49 2.83 -16.95
C GLY A 544 -27.15 3.54 -15.63
N ASN A 545 -25.90 3.99 -15.46
CA ASN A 545 -25.43 4.75 -14.33
C ASN A 545 -25.18 6.22 -14.68
N SER A 546 -25.23 7.09 -13.69
CA SER A 546 -24.71 8.45 -13.79
C SER A 546 -23.27 8.47 -13.28
N VAL A 547 -22.38 9.13 -14.01
CA VAL A 547 -20.96 9.21 -13.65
C VAL A 547 -20.53 10.66 -13.57
N ILE A 548 -20.17 11.13 -12.41
CA ILE A 548 -19.59 12.45 -12.18
C ILE A 548 -18.10 12.29 -11.92
N VAL A 549 -17.28 13.01 -12.69
CA VAL A 549 -15.81 12.96 -12.57
C VAL A 549 -15.30 14.36 -12.29
N VAL A 550 -14.53 14.54 -11.22
CA VAL A 550 -13.75 15.77 -11.01
C VAL A 550 -12.45 15.59 -11.76
N GLU A 551 -12.20 16.41 -12.80
CA GLU A 551 -11.08 16.22 -13.70
C GLU A 551 -10.47 17.49 -14.26
N HIS A 552 -9.19 17.37 -14.68
CA HIS A 552 -8.41 18.43 -15.33
C HIS A 552 -7.82 17.99 -16.67
N ASP A 553 -7.96 16.71 -17.03
CA ASP A 553 -7.46 16.18 -18.29
C ASP A 553 -8.31 16.61 -19.50
N LYS A 554 -7.64 17.10 -20.55
CA LYS A 554 -8.28 17.64 -21.75
C LYS A 554 -9.10 16.60 -22.50
N GLU A 555 -8.57 15.36 -22.66
CA GLU A 555 -9.26 14.29 -23.40
C GLU A 555 -10.51 13.83 -22.65
N THR A 556 -10.43 13.71 -21.34
CA THR A 556 -11.56 13.35 -20.47
C THR A 556 -12.65 14.42 -20.54
N MET A 557 -12.30 15.71 -20.48
CA MET A 557 -13.25 16.80 -20.62
C MET A 557 -13.96 16.81 -21.98
N LEU A 558 -13.21 16.64 -23.07
CA LEU A 558 -13.75 16.60 -24.44
C LEU A 558 -14.57 15.35 -24.71
N SER A 559 -14.36 14.27 -23.97
CA SER A 559 -15.08 12.99 -24.11
C SER A 559 -16.34 12.89 -23.25
N ALA A 560 -16.59 13.88 -22.38
CA ALA A 560 -17.76 13.94 -21.53
C ALA A 560 -19.06 14.22 -22.31
N ASP A 561 -20.19 13.81 -21.77
CA ASP A 561 -21.51 14.19 -22.30
C ASP A 561 -21.90 15.59 -21.83
N TYR A 562 -21.42 16.00 -20.66
CA TYR A 562 -21.72 17.29 -20.04
C TYR A 562 -20.53 17.78 -19.22
N LEU A 563 -20.24 19.07 -19.31
CA LEU A 563 -19.13 19.72 -18.62
C LEU A 563 -19.66 20.81 -17.70
N VAL A 564 -19.17 20.85 -16.46
CA VAL A 564 -19.45 21.90 -15.47
C VAL A 564 -18.12 22.51 -15.06
N ASP A 565 -17.93 23.80 -15.34
CA ASP A 565 -16.73 24.55 -14.96
C ASP A 565 -17.02 25.49 -13.79
N ILE A 566 -16.25 25.35 -12.73
CA ILE A 566 -16.40 26.12 -11.49
C ILE A 566 -15.28 27.14 -11.38
N GLY A 567 -15.63 28.39 -11.21
CA GLY A 567 -14.70 29.50 -11.17
C GLY A 567 -15.32 30.76 -10.56
N PRO A 568 -14.94 31.95 -11.06
CA PRO A 568 -13.87 32.24 -12.03
C PRO A 568 -12.45 32.14 -11.43
N GLY A 569 -12.31 32.10 -10.11
CA GLY A 569 -11.02 32.07 -9.40
C GLY A 569 -10.97 30.97 -8.34
N ALA A 570 -10.02 31.10 -7.42
CA ALA A 570 -9.82 30.16 -6.32
C ALA A 570 -10.29 30.74 -4.96
N GLY A 571 -10.67 29.87 -4.00
CA GLY A 571 -11.11 30.27 -2.67
C GLY A 571 -12.32 31.20 -2.69
N ARG A 572 -12.24 32.38 -2.05
CA ARG A 572 -13.33 33.38 -2.01
C ARG A 572 -13.72 33.96 -3.36
N HIS A 573 -12.84 33.87 -4.36
CA HIS A 573 -13.07 34.31 -5.72
C HIS A 573 -13.58 33.21 -6.64
N GLY A 574 -13.76 32.00 -6.13
CA GLY A 574 -14.35 30.84 -6.79
C GLY A 574 -15.80 30.64 -6.34
N GLY A 575 -16.30 29.44 -6.54
CA GLY A 575 -17.58 28.98 -6.05
C GLY A 575 -18.80 29.37 -6.89
N GLU A 576 -18.60 29.74 -8.16
CA GLU A 576 -19.66 30.04 -9.12
C GLU A 576 -19.57 29.06 -10.32
N VAL A 577 -20.67 28.68 -10.91
CA VAL A 577 -20.70 27.96 -12.18
C VAL A 577 -20.44 28.97 -13.31
N VAL A 578 -19.28 28.86 -13.94
CA VAL A 578 -18.89 29.79 -15.04
C VAL A 578 -19.24 29.22 -16.41
N PHE A 579 -19.41 27.91 -16.52
CA PHE A 579 -19.90 27.22 -17.70
C PHE A 579 -20.60 25.92 -17.31
N ALA A 580 -21.70 25.61 -17.96
CA ALA A 580 -22.41 24.34 -17.86
C ALA A 580 -23.07 24.03 -19.21
N GLY A 581 -22.67 22.92 -19.85
CA GLY A 581 -23.14 22.55 -21.20
C GLY A 581 -22.36 21.39 -21.78
N THR A 582 -22.60 21.06 -23.03
CA THR A 582 -21.84 20.03 -23.74
C THR A 582 -20.43 20.52 -24.10
N PRO A 583 -19.46 19.64 -24.32
CA PRO A 583 -18.11 20.01 -24.76
C PRO A 583 -18.10 20.82 -26.06
N ALA A 584 -19.07 20.61 -26.96
CA ALA A 584 -19.20 21.37 -28.21
C ALA A 584 -19.56 22.84 -27.98
N GLU A 585 -20.32 23.15 -26.92
CA GLU A 585 -20.75 24.48 -26.53
C GLU A 585 -19.65 25.32 -25.89
N THR A 586 -18.51 24.70 -25.50
CA THR A 586 -17.36 25.43 -24.95
C THR A 586 -16.80 26.51 -25.86
N LYS A 587 -17.06 26.43 -27.18
CA LYS A 587 -16.65 27.44 -28.17
C LYS A 587 -17.26 28.82 -27.91
N ASP A 588 -18.46 28.84 -27.37
CA ASP A 588 -19.19 30.04 -27.00
C ASP A 588 -19.00 30.44 -25.51
N GLY A 589 -18.31 29.57 -24.75
CA GLY A 589 -18.01 29.80 -23.33
C GLY A 589 -16.88 30.80 -23.12
N HIS A 590 -16.96 31.54 -22.01
CA HIS A 590 -16.00 32.61 -21.66
C HIS A 590 -15.15 32.27 -20.43
N SER A 591 -15.06 31.01 -20.06
CA SER A 591 -14.22 30.58 -18.91
C SER A 591 -12.76 30.34 -19.34
N ILE A 592 -11.86 30.37 -18.36
CA ILE A 592 -10.43 30.04 -18.58
C ILE A 592 -10.29 28.63 -19.14
N THR A 593 -11.06 27.68 -18.63
CA THR A 593 -11.08 26.28 -19.11
C THR A 593 -11.51 26.21 -20.57
N CYS A 594 -12.58 26.91 -20.94
CA CYS A 594 -13.05 26.99 -22.34
C CYS A 594 -11.98 27.55 -23.27
N ASP A 595 -11.23 28.59 -22.83
CA ASP A 595 -10.14 29.18 -23.61
C ASP A 595 -9.02 28.14 -23.89
N TYR A 596 -8.65 27.29 -22.90
CA TYR A 596 -7.67 26.22 -23.10
C TYR A 596 -8.19 25.11 -23.99
N LEU A 597 -9.46 24.68 -23.82
CA LEU A 597 -10.05 23.61 -24.64
C LEU A 597 -10.15 24.03 -26.10
N ASN A 598 -10.44 25.30 -26.39
CA ASN A 598 -10.57 25.88 -27.73
C ASN A 598 -9.25 26.38 -28.35
N GLY A 599 -8.11 26.19 -27.63
CA GLY A 599 -6.79 26.61 -28.13
C GLY A 599 -6.55 28.14 -28.13
N LYS A 600 -7.46 28.94 -27.53
CA LYS A 600 -7.24 30.39 -27.35
C LYS A 600 -6.12 30.70 -26.36
N ARG A 601 -5.93 29.79 -25.38
CA ARG A 601 -4.80 29.79 -24.46
C ARG A 601 -4.04 28.48 -24.58
N GLN A 602 -2.72 28.56 -24.48
CA GLN A 602 -1.83 27.38 -24.52
C GLN A 602 -0.66 27.57 -23.56
N ILE A 603 -0.08 26.45 -23.12
CA ILE A 603 1.24 26.44 -22.48
C ILE A 603 2.25 26.38 -23.64
N GLU A 604 3.01 27.47 -23.79
CA GLU A 604 3.90 27.65 -24.92
C GLU A 604 5.12 26.73 -24.82
N VAL A 605 5.54 26.19 -25.97
CA VAL A 605 6.80 25.45 -26.09
C VAL A 605 7.95 26.48 -26.02
N PRO A 606 9.02 26.23 -25.22
CA PRO A 606 10.17 27.13 -25.18
C PRO A 606 10.80 27.30 -26.56
N LYS A 607 11.06 28.55 -26.96
CA LYS A 607 11.72 28.85 -28.24
C LYS A 607 13.15 28.35 -28.32
N GLU A 608 13.87 28.39 -27.20
CA GLU A 608 15.21 27.87 -27.03
C GLU A 608 15.25 26.98 -25.80
N ARG A 609 15.84 25.79 -25.92
CA ARG A 609 16.06 24.88 -24.82
C ARG A 609 17.46 25.03 -24.25
N ARG A 610 17.56 24.88 -22.92
CA ARG A 610 18.86 24.81 -22.27
C ARG A 610 19.57 23.54 -22.75
N LYS A 611 20.84 23.66 -23.11
CA LYS A 611 21.66 22.50 -23.48
C LYS A 611 22.39 22.00 -22.24
N PRO A 612 22.46 20.68 -22.02
CA PRO A 612 23.34 20.12 -21.00
C PRO A 612 24.79 20.60 -21.22
N LEU A 613 25.45 20.97 -20.15
CA LEU A 613 26.87 21.30 -20.22
C LEU A 613 27.67 20.02 -20.53
N GLU A 614 28.66 20.11 -21.48
CA GLU A 614 29.48 18.96 -21.83
C GLU A 614 30.23 18.42 -20.60
N GLY A 615 30.08 17.12 -20.32
CA GLY A 615 30.69 16.45 -19.18
C GLY A 615 29.94 16.60 -17.84
N GLU A 616 28.85 17.38 -17.76
CA GLU A 616 28.06 17.57 -16.55
C GLU A 616 26.88 16.56 -16.48
N PHE A 617 27.21 15.27 -16.26
CA PHE A 617 26.26 14.18 -16.11
C PHE A 617 26.41 13.48 -14.76
N LEU A 618 25.30 12.99 -14.24
CA LEU A 618 25.26 11.98 -13.20
C LEU A 618 24.86 10.66 -13.87
N THR A 619 25.74 9.66 -13.81
CA THR A 619 25.54 8.38 -14.50
C THR A 619 25.38 7.25 -13.51
N ILE A 620 24.27 6.48 -13.61
CA ILE A 620 24.09 5.19 -12.93
C ILE A 620 24.27 4.10 -13.97
N LYS A 621 25.06 3.07 -13.66
CA LYS A 621 25.26 1.89 -14.50
C LYS A 621 24.62 0.68 -13.86
N GLY A 622 23.97 -0.12 -14.67
CA GLY A 622 23.50 -1.44 -14.28
C GLY A 622 22.40 -1.43 -13.24
N ALA A 623 21.45 -0.48 -13.26
CA ALA A 623 20.34 -0.44 -12.33
C ALA A 623 19.44 -1.67 -12.53
N LYS A 624 19.26 -2.45 -11.45
CA LYS A 624 18.47 -3.67 -11.39
C LYS A 624 17.52 -3.57 -10.20
N GLY A 625 16.32 -4.02 -10.36
CA GLY A 625 15.34 -4.03 -9.28
C GLY A 625 13.94 -4.06 -9.86
N HIS A 626 13.05 -4.79 -9.22
CA HIS A 626 11.72 -5.01 -9.73
C HIS A 626 11.72 -5.40 -11.21
N ASN A 627 11.25 -4.51 -12.09
CA ASN A 627 11.21 -4.76 -13.53
C ASN A 627 12.38 -4.16 -14.32
N LEU A 628 13.35 -3.47 -13.70
CA LEU A 628 14.48 -2.86 -14.42
C LEU A 628 15.41 -3.91 -15.01
N LYS A 629 15.74 -3.75 -16.30
CA LYS A 629 16.56 -4.67 -17.11
C LYS A 629 17.98 -4.16 -17.29
N ASN A 630 18.73 -4.05 -16.20
CA ASN A 630 20.14 -3.58 -16.24
C ASN A 630 20.29 -2.22 -16.94
N VAL A 631 19.58 -1.21 -16.42
CA VAL A 631 19.45 0.10 -17.07
C VAL A 631 20.62 1.01 -16.72
N ASP A 632 21.17 1.66 -17.74
CA ASP A 632 22.14 2.74 -17.59
C ASP A 632 21.43 4.10 -17.74
N LEU A 633 21.45 4.90 -16.68
CA LEU A 633 20.86 6.24 -16.65
C LEU A 633 21.95 7.31 -16.80
N ASN A 634 21.85 8.15 -17.82
CA ASN A 634 22.66 9.35 -17.99
C ASN A 634 21.80 10.59 -17.74
N LEU A 635 21.92 11.18 -16.55
CA LEU A 635 21.15 12.35 -16.14
C LEU A 635 21.96 13.62 -16.38
N PRO A 636 21.58 14.51 -17.32
CA PRO A 636 22.21 15.78 -17.52
C PRO A 636 21.94 16.73 -16.35
N LEU A 637 22.96 17.49 -15.92
CA LEU A 637 22.87 18.44 -14.83
C LEU A 637 22.67 19.88 -15.32
N GLY A 638 22.08 20.74 -14.47
CA GLY A 638 21.82 22.15 -14.74
C GLY A 638 20.65 22.41 -15.70
N VAL A 639 19.82 21.42 -15.98
CA VAL A 639 18.67 21.49 -16.90
C VAL A 639 17.42 20.90 -16.28
N MET A 640 16.28 21.10 -16.92
CA MET A 640 15.02 20.45 -16.57
C MET A 640 14.89 19.13 -17.30
N VAL A 641 14.90 18.02 -16.55
CA VAL A 641 14.78 16.67 -17.08
C VAL A 641 13.40 16.09 -16.74
N CYS A 642 12.70 15.57 -17.74
CA CYS A 642 11.45 14.85 -17.54
C CYS A 642 11.64 13.35 -17.78
N VAL A 643 11.33 12.52 -16.78
CA VAL A 643 11.26 11.06 -16.92
C VAL A 643 9.82 10.67 -17.14
N THR A 644 9.54 10.08 -18.30
CA THR A 644 8.21 9.73 -18.76
C THR A 644 8.13 8.27 -19.20
N GLY A 645 6.97 7.85 -19.70
CA GLY A 645 6.69 6.48 -20.17
C GLY A 645 5.42 5.90 -19.58
N VAL A 646 4.97 4.78 -20.13
CA VAL A 646 3.72 4.13 -19.73
C VAL A 646 3.68 3.78 -18.23
N SER A 647 2.47 3.57 -17.70
CA SER A 647 2.29 3.16 -16.31
C SER A 647 2.99 1.82 -16.04
N GLY A 648 3.70 1.71 -14.89
CA GLY A 648 4.46 0.49 -14.56
C GLY A 648 5.75 0.26 -15.34
N SER A 649 6.24 1.21 -16.17
CA SER A 649 7.48 1.06 -16.96
C SER A 649 8.78 1.06 -16.14
N GLY A 650 8.73 1.40 -14.85
CA GLY A 650 9.88 1.38 -13.93
C GLY A 650 10.44 2.76 -13.56
N LYS A 651 9.76 3.87 -13.91
CA LYS A 651 10.18 5.24 -13.57
C LYS A 651 10.47 5.45 -12.09
N SER A 652 9.51 5.15 -11.23
CA SER A 652 9.67 5.30 -9.76
C SER A 652 10.72 4.34 -9.21
N THR A 653 10.86 3.14 -9.77
CA THR A 653 11.91 2.17 -9.41
C THR A 653 13.29 2.73 -9.68
N LEU A 654 13.49 3.35 -10.85
CA LEU A 654 14.79 3.94 -11.23
C LEU A 654 15.12 5.20 -10.42
N ILE A 655 14.15 6.10 -10.26
CA ILE A 655 14.39 7.40 -9.63
C ILE A 655 14.18 7.37 -8.11
N ASN A 656 13.00 6.90 -7.62
CA ASN A 656 12.64 6.99 -6.20
C ASN A 656 13.24 5.87 -5.35
N GLU A 657 13.50 4.69 -5.95
CA GLU A 657 13.97 3.51 -5.21
C GLU A 657 15.45 3.19 -5.49
N THR A 658 16.04 3.72 -6.56
CA THR A 658 17.48 3.55 -6.87
C THR A 658 18.25 4.86 -6.73
N LEU A 659 18.04 5.86 -7.59
CA LEU A 659 18.80 7.13 -7.59
C LEU A 659 18.69 7.90 -6.28
N SER A 660 17.45 8.14 -5.83
CA SER A 660 17.22 8.98 -4.65
C SER A 660 17.76 8.39 -3.35
N PRO A 661 17.66 7.09 -3.06
CA PRO A 661 18.31 6.49 -1.90
C PRO A 661 19.84 6.57 -1.95
N ILE A 662 20.50 6.33 -3.12
CA ILE A 662 21.94 6.48 -3.28
C ILE A 662 22.40 7.88 -2.84
N LEU A 663 21.74 8.91 -3.39
CA LEU A 663 22.08 10.30 -3.07
C LEU A 663 21.76 10.65 -1.61
N SER A 664 20.64 10.12 -1.07
CA SER A 664 20.25 10.35 0.32
C SER A 664 21.22 9.68 1.31
N GLN A 665 21.76 8.52 0.99
CA GLN A 665 22.82 7.88 1.78
C GLN A 665 24.09 8.75 1.77
N LYS A 666 24.49 9.26 0.59
CA LYS A 666 25.70 10.08 0.42
C LYS A 666 25.61 11.41 1.19
N PHE A 667 24.48 12.14 1.05
CA PHE A 667 24.38 13.50 1.58
C PHE A 667 23.78 13.59 2.99
N TYR A 668 22.88 12.64 3.35
CA TYR A 668 22.12 12.69 4.60
C TYR A 668 22.31 11.48 5.51
N ARG A 669 23.18 10.53 5.13
CA ARG A 669 23.38 9.27 5.86
C ARG A 669 22.07 8.53 6.09
N SER A 670 21.19 8.54 5.09
CA SER A 670 19.91 7.82 5.14
C SER A 670 20.14 6.32 5.27
N VAL A 671 19.29 5.66 6.03
CA VAL A 671 19.34 4.20 6.26
C VAL A 671 18.61 3.44 5.13
N LYS A 672 17.86 4.15 4.25
CA LYS A 672 17.14 3.52 3.15
C LYS A 672 18.12 3.00 2.11
N GLU A 673 18.11 1.68 1.89
CA GLU A 673 18.96 1.05 0.88
C GLU A 673 18.42 1.28 -0.53
N PRO A 674 19.29 1.58 -1.51
CA PRO A 674 18.94 1.62 -2.91
C PRO A 674 18.71 0.20 -3.45
N LEU A 675 17.90 0.09 -4.50
CA LEU A 675 17.83 -1.14 -5.29
C LEU A 675 19.18 -1.43 -5.96
N PRO A 676 19.44 -2.71 -6.32
CA PRO A 676 20.74 -3.11 -6.86
C PRO A 676 21.15 -2.32 -8.11
N TYR A 677 22.40 -1.86 -8.14
CA TYR A 677 23.07 -1.16 -9.25
C TYR A 677 24.54 -1.53 -9.26
N GLU A 678 25.25 -1.27 -10.37
CA GLU A 678 26.67 -1.61 -10.51
C GLU A 678 27.57 -0.48 -10.02
N SER A 679 27.37 0.75 -10.53
CA SER A 679 28.15 1.92 -10.14
C SER A 679 27.41 3.23 -10.38
N ILE A 680 27.89 4.29 -9.74
CA ILE A 680 27.42 5.67 -9.96
C ILE A 680 28.62 6.61 -10.10
N GLU A 681 28.56 7.51 -11.09
CA GLU A 681 29.60 8.50 -11.41
C GLU A 681 29.00 9.91 -11.39
N GLY A 682 29.79 10.94 -11.06
CA GLY A 682 29.36 12.35 -11.06
C GLY A 682 28.71 12.84 -9.75
N LEU A 683 28.85 12.08 -8.66
CA LEU A 683 28.31 12.45 -7.33
C LEU A 683 28.89 13.76 -6.78
N GLU A 684 30.11 14.10 -7.13
CA GLU A 684 30.81 15.29 -6.69
C GLU A 684 30.28 16.61 -7.31
N LYS A 685 29.46 16.48 -8.36
CA LYS A 685 28.86 17.63 -9.08
C LYS A 685 27.59 18.13 -8.39
N ILE A 686 27.04 17.36 -7.48
CA ILE A 686 25.80 17.67 -6.71
C ILE A 686 26.18 17.87 -5.25
N ASP A 687 25.58 18.84 -4.58
CA ASP A 687 25.80 19.10 -3.14
C ASP A 687 24.64 18.57 -2.26
N LYS A 688 23.43 18.46 -2.78
CA LYS A 688 22.28 17.89 -2.07
C LYS A 688 21.16 17.42 -3.02
N ILE A 689 20.31 16.54 -2.51
CA ILE A 689 19.07 16.14 -3.16
C ILE A 689 17.87 16.63 -2.35
N ILE A 690 16.82 17.08 -3.04
CA ILE A 690 15.53 17.45 -2.43
C ILE A 690 14.43 16.68 -3.13
N GLN A 691 13.82 15.74 -2.41
CA GLN A 691 12.66 15.01 -2.90
C GLN A 691 11.38 15.74 -2.50
N ILE A 692 10.50 15.95 -3.46
CA ILE A 692 9.20 16.58 -3.29
C ILE A 692 8.13 15.61 -3.78
N ASP A 693 7.58 14.85 -2.84
CA ASP A 693 6.54 13.84 -3.06
C ASP A 693 5.15 14.37 -2.65
N GLN A 694 4.11 13.62 -2.99
CA GLN A 694 2.71 13.93 -2.69
C GLN A 694 2.30 13.59 -1.24
N ALA A 695 3.23 13.09 -0.40
CA ALA A 695 2.93 12.76 0.98
C ALA A 695 2.42 14.00 1.76
N PRO A 696 1.43 13.86 2.65
CA PRO A 696 0.89 14.98 3.42
C PRO A 696 1.98 15.70 4.22
N ILE A 697 1.86 17.03 4.37
CA ILE A 697 2.77 17.86 5.20
C ILE A 697 2.66 17.56 6.71
N GLY A 698 1.73 16.71 7.10
CA GLY A 698 1.56 16.22 8.46
C GLY A 698 0.36 15.29 8.57
N ARG A 699 0.28 14.53 9.66
CA ARG A 699 -0.75 13.50 9.86
C ARG A 699 -1.85 13.91 10.85
N THR A 700 -1.80 15.12 11.38
CA THR A 700 -2.73 15.60 12.40
C THR A 700 -3.35 16.92 12.02
N PRO A 701 -4.56 17.26 12.49
CA PRO A 701 -5.19 18.57 12.24
C PRO A 701 -4.38 19.77 12.74
N ARG A 702 -3.33 19.55 13.56
CA ARG A 702 -2.41 20.58 14.06
C ARG A 702 -1.30 20.94 13.09
N SER A 703 -1.03 20.07 12.12
CA SER A 703 -0.09 20.39 11.03
C SER A 703 -0.82 21.28 10.01
N ASN A 704 -0.17 22.33 9.55
CA ASN A 704 -0.71 23.27 8.56
C ASN A 704 0.43 23.94 7.77
N PRO A 705 0.15 24.69 6.70
CA PRO A 705 1.16 25.38 5.89
C PRO A 705 2.06 26.30 6.72
N ALA A 706 1.49 27.06 7.68
CA ALA A 706 2.28 27.97 8.51
C ALA A 706 3.29 27.26 9.42
N THR A 707 2.92 26.08 9.97
CA THR A 707 3.84 25.30 10.82
C THR A 707 4.90 24.59 9.97
N TYR A 708 4.55 24.07 8.81
CA TYR A 708 5.49 23.37 7.92
C TYR A 708 6.58 24.28 7.38
N THR A 709 6.20 25.48 6.91
CA THR A 709 7.15 26.51 6.42
C THR A 709 7.91 27.22 7.53
N LYS A 710 7.59 26.92 8.80
CA LYS A 710 8.13 27.60 9.99
C LYS A 710 7.86 29.11 10.02
N VAL A 711 6.92 29.62 9.23
CA VAL A 711 6.48 31.02 9.33
C VAL A 711 5.71 31.27 10.61
N PHE A 712 5.03 30.26 11.13
CA PHE A 712 4.30 30.36 12.39
C PHE A 712 5.20 30.62 13.60
N ASP A 713 6.46 30.20 13.56
CA ASP A 713 7.42 30.49 14.62
C ASP A 713 7.74 32.00 14.68
N ASP A 714 7.87 32.64 13.54
CA ASP A 714 8.11 34.08 13.47
C ASP A 714 6.87 34.87 13.82
N ILE A 715 5.66 34.42 13.42
CA ILE A 715 4.38 35.00 13.81
C ILE A 715 4.22 34.93 15.34
N ARG A 716 4.51 33.79 15.97
CA ARG A 716 4.45 33.64 17.43
C ARG A 716 5.41 34.57 18.17
N LYS A 717 6.63 34.79 17.64
CA LYS A 717 7.60 35.73 18.18
C LYS A 717 7.05 37.16 18.11
N LEU A 718 6.51 37.55 16.95
CA LEU A 718 5.87 38.86 16.78
C LEU A 718 4.78 39.08 17.84
N TYR A 719 3.86 38.15 18.05
CA TYR A 719 2.80 38.27 19.04
C TYR A 719 3.35 38.30 20.46
N GLY A 720 4.46 37.60 20.79
CA GLY A 720 5.10 37.65 22.09
C GLY A 720 5.81 38.98 22.38
N GLU A 721 6.17 39.75 21.33
CA GLU A 721 6.84 41.04 21.46
C GLU A 721 5.88 42.24 21.55
N LEU A 722 4.58 42.01 21.35
CA LEU A 722 3.56 43.07 21.47
C LEU A 722 3.50 43.65 22.89
N PRO A 723 3.21 44.97 23.05
CA PRO A 723 3.11 45.62 24.35
C PRO A 723 2.16 44.88 25.32
N GLU A 724 1.01 44.48 24.84
CA GLU A 724 0.02 43.73 25.62
C GLU A 724 0.54 42.38 26.12
N SER A 725 1.29 41.65 25.28
CA SER A 725 1.93 40.38 25.65
C SER A 725 3.01 40.60 26.73
N LYS A 726 3.78 41.66 26.62
CA LYS A 726 4.80 42.04 27.63
C LYS A 726 4.19 42.38 28.98
N ILE A 727 3.10 43.14 29.02
CA ILE A 727 2.34 43.49 30.23
C ILE A 727 1.83 42.21 30.92
N ARG A 728 1.33 41.22 30.15
CA ARG A 728 0.79 39.95 30.65
C ARG A 728 1.85 38.86 30.84
N ASN A 729 3.13 39.15 30.56
CA ASN A 729 4.24 38.20 30.56
C ASN A 729 3.99 37.00 29.64
N TYR A 730 3.36 37.22 28.50
CA TYR A 730 3.13 36.18 27.49
C TYR A 730 4.33 36.08 26.55
N LYS A 731 4.98 34.92 26.55
CA LYS A 731 6.09 34.59 25.63
C LYS A 731 5.57 33.91 24.38
N ALA A 732 6.40 33.76 23.34
CA ALA A 732 6.05 33.09 22.08
C ALA A 732 5.41 31.69 22.27
N GLY A 733 5.72 30.97 23.36
CA GLY A 733 5.11 29.68 23.70
C GLY A 733 3.61 29.76 24.00
N ARG A 734 3.12 30.92 24.53
CA ARG A 734 1.70 31.14 24.79
C ARG A 734 0.85 31.09 23.52
N PHE A 735 1.42 31.52 22.40
CA PHE A 735 0.78 31.55 21.08
C PHE A 735 0.95 30.26 20.28
N SER A 736 1.42 29.17 20.92
CA SER A 736 1.51 27.85 20.31
C SER A 736 0.29 27.00 20.70
N PHE A 737 -0.43 26.49 19.70
CA PHE A 737 -1.50 25.52 19.95
C PHE A 737 -1.00 24.12 20.29
N ASN A 738 0.32 23.86 20.22
CA ASN A 738 0.94 22.58 20.62
C ASN A 738 1.37 22.54 22.09
N VAL A 739 1.51 23.71 22.75
CA VAL A 739 2.03 23.83 24.12
C VAL A 739 0.90 24.22 25.06
N LYS A 740 0.90 23.65 26.28
CA LYS A 740 -0.05 24.02 27.33
C LYS A 740 0.09 25.49 27.71
N GLY A 741 -1.00 26.11 28.15
CA GLY A 741 -1.07 27.48 28.67
C GLY A 741 -1.85 28.45 27.78
N GLY A 742 -1.69 28.44 26.45
CA GLY A 742 -2.46 29.29 25.53
C GLY A 742 -3.47 28.60 24.67
N ARG A 743 -3.36 27.30 24.53
CA ARG A 743 -4.26 26.48 23.70
C ARG A 743 -5.55 26.13 24.42
N CYS A 744 -6.60 25.81 23.68
CA CYS A 744 -7.78 25.15 24.21
C CYS A 744 -7.39 23.74 24.71
N GLU A 745 -7.65 23.43 25.97
CA GLU A 745 -7.28 22.13 26.54
C GLU A 745 -8.28 21.03 26.18
N ALA A 746 -9.54 21.32 25.86
CA ALA A 746 -10.53 20.34 25.44
C ALA A 746 -10.14 19.63 24.13
N CYS A 747 -9.73 20.40 23.10
CA CYS A 747 -9.23 19.85 21.84
C CYS A 747 -7.71 19.75 21.78
N LYS A 748 -6.99 20.11 22.85
CA LYS A 748 -5.52 20.16 22.92
C LYS A 748 -4.90 20.96 21.76
N GLY A 749 -5.58 22.03 21.31
CA GLY A 749 -5.16 22.91 20.22
C GLY A 749 -5.45 22.40 18.80
N ALA A 750 -6.17 21.29 18.64
CA ALA A 750 -6.56 20.80 17.32
C ALA A 750 -7.65 21.65 16.64
N GLY A 751 -8.52 22.29 17.44
CA GLY A 751 -9.70 23.01 16.97
C GLY A 751 -10.91 22.10 16.71
N VAL A 752 -10.64 20.80 16.53
CA VAL A 752 -11.61 19.76 16.23
C VAL A 752 -11.46 18.57 17.17
N ARG A 753 -12.49 17.75 17.28
CA ARG A 753 -12.44 16.41 17.89
C ARG A 753 -12.64 15.37 16.80
N VAL A 754 -11.79 14.38 16.78
CA VAL A 754 -11.93 13.20 15.90
C VAL A 754 -12.67 12.12 16.68
N ILE A 755 -13.76 11.64 16.13
CA ILE A 755 -14.54 10.52 16.65
C ILE A 755 -14.15 9.32 15.80
N GLU A 756 -13.37 8.42 16.41
CA GLU A 756 -12.93 7.19 15.75
C GLU A 756 -14.12 6.23 15.62
N MET A 757 -14.37 5.74 14.40
CA MET A 757 -15.46 4.82 14.10
C MET A 757 -14.87 3.49 13.61
N ASN A 758 -15.17 2.38 14.32
CA ASN A 758 -14.56 1.07 14.10
C ASN A 758 -14.73 0.49 12.68
N PHE A 759 -15.77 0.88 11.95
CA PHE A 759 -16.10 0.32 10.62
C PHE A 759 -16.37 1.38 9.54
N LEU A 760 -16.31 2.67 9.90
CA LEU A 760 -16.57 3.80 9.02
C LEU A 760 -15.39 4.78 9.10
N PRO A 761 -15.25 5.70 8.14
CA PRO A 761 -14.28 6.78 8.25
C PRO A 761 -14.48 7.61 9.52
N ASP A 762 -13.38 8.03 10.14
CA ASP A 762 -13.41 8.90 11.31
C ASP A 762 -14.17 10.18 11.02
N VAL A 763 -15.05 10.59 11.95
CA VAL A 763 -15.81 11.84 11.85
C VAL A 763 -15.10 12.94 12.63
N THR A 764 -14.92 14.08 11.99
CA THR A 764 -14.29 15.26 12.59
C THR A 764 -15.36 16.31 12.89
N VAL A 765 -15.50 16.68 14.17
CA VAL A 765 -16.45 17.71 14.62
C VAL A 765 -15.72 18.89 15.23
N LEU A 766 -16.26 20.10 15.10
CA LEU A 766 -15.70 21.29 15.73
C LEU A 766 -15.67 21.17 17.27
N CYS A 767 -14.65 21.69 17.89
CA CYS A 767 -14.56 21.71 19.35
C CYS A 767 -15.59 22.66 19.94
N GLU A 768 -16.47 22.17 20.79
CA GLU A 768 -17.56 22.96 21.42
C GLU A 768 -17.03 24.15 22.24
N GLU A 769 -15.90 23.98 22.95
CA GLU A 769 -15.35 25.05 23.78
C GLU A 769 -14.72 26.19 22.98
N CYS A 770 -13.86 25.86 22.01
CA CYS A 770 -13.14 26.90 21.26
C CYS A 770 -13.76 27.20 19.89
N GLN A 771 -14.77 26.46 19.46
CA GLN A 771 -15.46 26.63 18.17
C GLN A 771 -14.46 26.75 16.99
N GLY A 772 -13.50 25.85 16.95
CA GLY A 772 -12.46 25.84 15.93
C GLY A 772 -11.28 26.79 16.15
N LYS A 773 -11.33 27.70 17.12
CA LYS A 773 -10.31 28.76 17.33
C LYS A 773 -8.99 28.26 17.90
N ARG A 774 -8.89 27.04 18.37
CA ARG A 774 -7.64 26.37 18.87
C ARG A 774 -7.06 26.91 20.16
N TYR A 775 -7.39 28.13 20.58
CA TYR A 775 -6.84 28.85 21.74
C TYR A 775 -7.90 29.14 22.80
N ASN A 776 -7.42 29.41 24.01
CA ASN A 776 -8.27 29.98 25.06
C ASN A 776 -8.56 31.47 24.82
N ARG A 777 -9.60 31.98 25.47
CA ARG A 777 -10.10 33.36 25.31
C ARG A 777 -9.03 34.42 25.57
N GLU A 778 -8.24 34.25 26.62
CA GLU A 778 -7.20 35.22 27.04
C GLU A 778 -6.09 35.36 25.99
N THR A 779 -5.67 34.28 25.31
CA THR A 779 -4.67 34.33 24.23
C THR A 779 -5.24 35.08 23.01
N LEU A 780 -6.54 34.94 22.72
CA LEU A 780 -7.20 35.58 21.59
C LEU A 780 -7.43 37.08 21.79
N GLU A 781 -7.32 37.59 23.01
CA GLU A 781 -7.43 39.01 23.30
C GLU A 781 -6.23 39.80 22.75
N VAL A 782 -5.04 39.20 22.70
CA VAL A 782 -3.84 39.83 22.15
C VAL A 782 -3.99 40.00 20.64
N ARG A 783 -3.88 41.24 20.15
CA ARG A 783 -4.11 41.56 18.74
C ARG A 783 -2.95 42.34 18.11
N TYR A 784 -2.61 41.98 16.89
CA TYR A 784 -1.70 42.74 16.03
C TYR A 784 -2.51 43.32 14.87
N LYS A 785 -2.47 44.62 14.62
CA LYS A 785 -3.31 45.32 13.64
C LYS A 785 -4.79 44.88 13.71
N GLY A 786 -5.33 44.73 14.94
CA GLY A 786 -6.72 44.36 15.21
C GLY A 786 -7.04 42.87 15.04
N LYS A 787 -6.10 42.00 14.65
CA LYS A 787 -6.28 40.56 14.40
C LYS A 787 -5.66 39.74 15.51
N SER A 788 -6.39 38.75 16.03
CA SER A 788 -5.88 37.71 16.94
C SER A 788 -5.02 36.71 16.22
N ILE A 789 -4.28 35.86 16.96
CA ILE A 789 -3.47 34.76 16.38
C ILE A 789 -4.33 33.79 15.58
N ASN A 790 -5.59 33.53 15.99
CA ASN A 790 -6.52 32.69 15.24
C ASN A 790 -6.98 33.37 13.94
N ASP A 791 -7.25 34.66 13.96
CA ASP A 791 -7.64 35.41 12.75
C ASP A 791 -6.54 35.36 11.71
N VAL A 792 -5.27 35.40 12.14
CA VAL A 792 -4.10 35.26 11.26
C VAL A 792 -3.99 33.84 10.67
N LEU A 793 -4.27 32.82 11.45
CA LEU A 793 -4.29 31.44 10.92
C LEU A 793 -5.40 31.23 9.90
N ASN A 794 -6.51 31.92 10.03
CA ASN A 794 -7.65 31.85 9.11
C ASN A 794 -7.51 32.82 7.91
N MET A 795 -6.46 33.67 7.86
CA MET A 795 -6.17 34.45 6.66
C MET A 795 -5.74 33.55 5.51
N THR A 796 -6.19 33.88 4.31
CA THR A 796 -5.61 33.34 3.10
C THR A 796 -4.16 33.81 2.95
N ILE A 797 -3.35 33.03 2.21
CA ILE A 797 -1.97 33.43 1.93
C ILE A 797 -1.92 34.79 1.23
N ASN A 798 -2.86 35.10 0.33
CA ASN A 798 -2.95 36.40 -0.31
C ASN A 798 -3.18 37.55 0.70
N GLU A 799 -4.16 37.42 1.60
CA GLU A 799 -4.41 38.35 2.67
C GLU A 799 -3.21 38.51 3.62
N ALA A 800 -2.55 37.38 3.93
CA ALA A 800 -1.39 37.40 4.80
C ALA A 800 -0.18 38.10 4.18
N VAL A 801 0.01 38.05 2.86
CA VAL A 801 1.04 38.79 2.13
C VAL A 801 0.83 40.31 2.35
N GLU A 802 -0.38 40.81 2.22
CA GLU A 802 -0.72 42.23 2.44
C GLU A 802 -0.59 42.62 3.93
N PHE A 803 -1.07 41.77 4.83
CA PHE A 803 -1.07 42.01 6.26
C PHE A 803 0.33 42.11 6.86
N PHE A 804 1.28 41.26 6.41
CA PHE A 804 2.65 41.20 6.89
C PHE A 804 3.65 41.89 5.95
N GLU A 805 3.23 42.76 5.04
CA GLU A 805 4.08 43.42 4.05
C GLU A 805 5.36 44.03 4.64
N ASN A 806 5.26 44.62 5.84
CA ASN A 806 6.36 45.34 6.50
C ASN A 806 7.21 44.44 7.44
N ILE A 807 7.06 43.11 7.42
CA ILE A 807 7.80 42.21 8.30
C ILE A 807 8.63 41.24 7.45
N PRO A 808 9.92 41.52 7.17
CA PRO A 808 10.74 40.83 6.19
C PRO A 808 10.83 39.30 6.43
N ASN A 809 11.01 38.84 7.66
CA ASN A 809 11.15 37.44 8.02
C ASN A 809 9.88 36.62 7.78
N ILE A 810 8.70 37.24 7.88
CA ILE A 810 7.41 36.63 7.66
C ILE A 810 7.05 36.67 6.18
N ILE A 811 7.14 37.86 5.57
CA ILE A 811 6.70 38.06 4.19
C ILE A 811 7.49 37.23 3.19
N GLN A 812 8.81 37.06 3.41
CA GLN A 812 9.64 36.23 2.53
C GLN A 812 9.12 34.79 2.41
N LYS A 813 8.70 34.17 3.52
CA LYS A 813 8.18 32.80 3.55
C LYS A 813 6.76 32.70 2.99
N ILE A 814 5.90 33.70 3.26
CA ILE A 814 4.52 33.71 2.77
C ILE A 814 4.50 33.98 1.26
N ARG A 815 5.39 34.83 0.74
CA ARG A 815 5.47 35.15 -0.69
C ARG A 815 5.80 33.93 -1.52
N THR A 816 6.70 33.05 -1.06
CA THR A 816 7.00 31.80 -1.79
C THR A 816 5.79 30.86 -1.88
N LEU A 817 4.90 30.85 -0.86
CA LEU A 817 3.63 30.10 -0.93
C LEU A 817 2.68 30.70 -1.98
N LYS A 818 2.63 32.01 -2.11
CA LYS A 818 1.86 32.70 -3.15
C LYS A 818 2.41 32.41 -4.54
N ASP A 819 3.76 32.47 -4.68
CA ASP A 819 4.45 32.29 -5.97
C ASP A 819 4.25 30.88 -6.56
N VAL A 820 4.02 29.85 -5.73
CA VAL A 820 3.68 28.49 -6.18
C VAL A 820 2.18 28.28 -6.44
N GLY A 821 1.38 29.37 -6.46
CA GLY A 821 -0.06 29.32 -6.77
C GLY A 821 -0.95 28.90 -5.59
N LEU A 822 -0.49 28.97 -4.34
CA LEU A 822 -1.26 28.59 -3.15
C LEU A 822 -1.91 29.79 -2.44
N GLY A 823 -2.08 30.92 -3.12
CA GLY A 823 -2.58 32.16 -2.54
C GLY A 823 -3.97 32.06 -1.89
N TYR A 824 -4.78 31.10 -2.31
CA TYR A 824 -6.14 30.85 -1.81
C TYR A 824 -6.19 30.05 -0.51
N LEU A 825 -5.15 29.24 -0.19
CA LEU A 825 -5.11 28.45 1.06
C LEU A 825 -5.04 29.36 2.28
N THR A 826 -5.62 28.93 3.40
CA THR A 826 -5.43 29.59 4.67
C THR A 826 -4.13 29.13 5.34
N LEU A 827 -3.45 30.03 6.06
CA LEU A 827 -2.22 29.71 6.78
C LEU A 827 -2.38 28.56 7.78
N GLY A 828 -3.53 28.46 8.42
CA GLY A 828 -3.87 27.47 9.43
C GLY A 828 -4.66 26.26 8.91
N GLN A 829 -4.82 26.08 7.59
CA GLN A 829 -5.56 24.96 7.04
C GLN A 829 -4.97 23.62 7.47
N ALA A 830 -5.81 22.73 7.98
CA ALA A 830 -5.35 21.43 8.48
C ALA A 830 -4.74 20.59 7.35
N SER A 831 -3.60 19.95 7.61
CA SER A 831 -2.93 19.09 6.62
C SER A 831 -3.79 17.93 6.11
N THR A 832 -4.79 17.51 6.87
CA THR A 832 -5.75 16.46 6.51
C THR A 832 -6.74 16.90 5.43
N THR A 833 -6.94 18.20 5.23
CA THR A 833 -7.84 18.79 4.22
C THR A 833 -7.09 19.30 2.98
N ILE A 834 -5.77 19.26 2.98
CA ILE A 834 -4.90 19.68 1.88
C ILE A 834 -4.75 18.51 0.89
N SER A 835 -4.91 18.77 -0.40
CA SER A 835 -4.69 17.78 -1.46
C SER A 835 -3.21 17.38 -1.60
N GLY A 836 -2.92 16.25 -2.26
CA GLY A 836 -1.54 15.80 -2.51
C GLY A 836 -0.71 16.84 -3.28
N GLY A 837 -1.26 17.42 -4.34
CA GLY A 837 -0.60 18.46 -5.13
C GLY A 837 -0.39 19.78 -4.36
N GLU A 838 -1.34 20.19 -3.52
CA GLU A 838 -1.17 21.35 -2.64
C GLU A 838 -0.06 21.11 -1.60
N ALA A 839 -0.03 19.91 -0.97
CA ALA A 839 1.03 19.52 -0.03
C ALA A 839 2.42 19.56 -0.69
N GLN A 840 2.53 19.09 -1.91
CA GLN A 840 3.76 19.11 -2.71
C GLN A 840 4.21 20.55 -2.99
N ARG A 841 3.30 21.43 -3.37
CA ARG A 841 3.59 22.87 -3.58
C ARG A 841 3.99 23.59 -2.28
N VAL A 842 3.42 23.24 -1.13
CA VAL A 842 3.88 23.76 0.19
C VAL A 842 5.31 23.33 0.48
N LYS A 843 5.68 22.07 0.17
CA LYS A 843 7.06 21.56 0.29
C LYS A 843 8.01 22.34 -0.63
N LEU A 844 7.62 22.53 -1.89
CA LEU A 844 8.40 23.29 -2.87
C LEU A 844 8.61 24.76 -2.39
N ALA A 845 7.55 25.43 -1.91
CA ALA A 845 7.65 26.78 -1.39
C ALA A 845 8.62 26.88 -0.19
N THR A 846 8.66 25.85 0.64
CA THR A 846 9.57 25.80 1.80
C THR A 846 11.03 25.72 1.35
N GLU A 847 11.32 24.96 0.31
CA GLU A 847 12.69 24.85 -0.24
C GLU A 847 13.10 26.12 -0.99
N LEU A 848 12.19 26.73 -1.73
CA LEU A 848 12.41 28.02 -2.41
C LEU A 848 12.75 29.17 -1.44
N ALA A 849 12.22 29.13 -0.22
CA ALA A 849 12.53 30.13 0.82
C ALA A 849 13.94 30.00 1.40
N LYS A 850 14.65 28.89 1.15
CA LYS A 850 16.02 28.65 1.63
C LYS A 850 17.05 29.24 0.67
N ARG A 851 18.29 29.43 1.19
CA ARG A 851 19.41 29.86 0.37
C ARG A 851 19.79 28.74 -0.61
N ASP A 852 19.93 29.10 -1.86
CA ASP A 852 20.28 28.21 -2.97
C ASP A 852 21.79 28.14 -3.20
N THR A 853 22.27 26.96 -3.61
CA THR A 853 23.70 26.70 -3.91
C THR A 853 23.97 26.61 -5.41
N GLY A 854 22.94 26.44 -6.25
CA GLY A 854 23.07 26.24 -7.70
C GLY A 854 23.55 24.85 -8.12
N LYS A 855 23.70 23.89 -7.18
CA LYS A 855 24.11 22.48 -7.42
C LYS A 855 23.19 21.48 -6.78
N THR A 856 21.92 21.85 -6.60
CA THR A 856 20.92 21.01 -5.97
C THR A 856 20.16 20.20 -7.02
N LEU A 857 19.98 18.90 -6.77
CA LEU A 857 19.06 18.06 -7.53
C LEU A 857 17.69 18.07 -6.85
N TYR A 858 16.70 18.64 -7.52
CA TYR A 858 15.28 18.56 -7.14
C TYR A 858 14.65 17.39 -7.86
N VAL A 859 14.00 16.49 -7.12
CA VAL A 859 13.25 15.36 -7.67
C VAL A 859 11.79 15.56 -7.32
N LEU A 860 10.94 15.71 -8.35
CA LEU A 860 9.51 15.89 -8.21
C LEU A 860 8.77 14.67 -8.81
N ASP A 861 7.80 14.13 -8.08
CA ASP A 861 7.01 12.98 -8.52
C ASP A 861 5.59 13.46 -8.81
N GLU A 862 5.21 13.43 -10.09
CA GLU A 862 3.91 13.84 -10.64
C GLU A 862 3.41 15.20 -10.09
N PRO A 863 4.18 16.29 -10.23
CA PRO A 863 3.86 17.57 -9.60
C PRO A 863 2.62 18.29 -10.17
N THR A 864 2.06 17.82 -11.30
CA THR A 864 0.87 18.41 -11.92
C THR A 864 -0.44 17.76 -11.49
N THR A 865 -0.36 16.79 -10.59
CA THR A 865 -1.55 16.12 -10.03
C THR A 865 -2.54 17.12 -9.44
N GLY A 866 -3.80 17.06 -9.91
CA GLY A 866 -4.88 17.94 -9.44
C GLY A 866 -4.73 19.40 -9.87
N LEU A 867 -3.92 19.70 -10.87
CA LEU A 867 -3.69 21.05 -11.37
C LEU A 867 -4.45 21.33 -12.66
N HIS A 868 -5.13 22.47 -12.69
CA HIS A 868 -5.65 23.05 -13.90
C HIS A 868 -4.50 23.60 -14.78
N PHE A 869 -4.70 23.73 -16.08
CA PHE A 869 -3.70 24.25 -17.05
C PHE A 869 -3.02 25.56 -16.58
N GLU A 870 -3.79 26.51 -16.03
CA GLU A 870 -3.24 27.76 -15.50
C GLU A 870 -2.31 27.55 -14.33
N ASP A 871 -2.63 26.59 -13.42
CA ASP A 871 -1.79 26.24 -12.29
C ASP A 871 -0.49 25.54 -12.75
N ILE A 872 -0.56 24.70 -13.78
CA ILE A 872 0.62 24.07 -14.42
C ILE A 872 1.56 25.15 -14.95
N LYS A 873 1.05 26.15 -15.64
CA LYS A 873 1.84 27.27 -16.14
C LYS A 873 2.59 28.00 -15.03
N VAL A 874 1.90 28.27 -13.91
CA VAL A 874 2.53 28.89 -12.71
C VAL A 874 3.61 28.00 -12.14
N LEU A 875 3.36 26.71 -11.98
CA LEU A 875 4.32 25.73 -11.48
C LEU A 875 5.58 25.68 -12.37
N MET A 876 5.39 25.56 -13.68
CA MET A 876 6.51 25.49 -14.65
C MET A 876 7.38 26.74 -14.62
N ASN A 877 6.78 27.93 -14.45
CA ASN A 877 7.54 29.18 -14.28
C ASN A 877 8.44 29.13 -13.01
N VAL A 878 7.95 28.55 -11.94
CA VAL A 878 8.71 28.40 -10.68
C VAL A 878 9.87 27.41 -10.87
N LEU A 879 9.62 26.28 -11.52
CA LEU A 879 10.64 25.26 -11.79
C LEU A 879 11.74 25.80 -12.74
N ASN A 880 11.35 26.55 -13.77
CA ASN A 880 12.32 27.22 -14.65
C ASN A 880 13.22 28.18 -13.88
N LYS A 881 12.69 28.97 -12.95
CA LYS A 881 13.53 29.86 -12.09
C LYS A 881 14.53 29.09 -11.23
N LEU A 882 14.23 27.85 -10.83
CA LEU A 882 15.20 26.99 -10.11
C LEU A 882 16.34 26.54 -11.03
N VAL A 883 16.01 26.15 -12.27
CA VAL A 883 16.99 25.73 -13.27
C VAL A 883 17.87 26.92 -13.68
N ASP A 884 17.28 28.11 -13.86
CA ASP A 884 18.03 29.34 -14.21
C ASP A 884 19.08 29.74 -13.16
N LYS A 885 18.93 29.25 -11.92
CA LYS A 885 19.93 29.41 -10.86
C LYS A 885 21.03 28.34 -10.86
N GLY A 886 21.07 27.46 -11.85
CA GLY A 886 22.05 26.38 -12.02
C GLY A 886 21.67 25.04 -11.44
N ASN A 887 20.48 24.88 -10.82
CA ASN A 887 20.05 23.63 -10.26
C ASN A 887 19.56 22.64 -11.33
N THR A 888 19.54 21.37 -10.99
CA THR A 888 18.91 20.33 -11.81
C THR A 888 17.51 20.03 -11.28
N VAL A 889 16.53 20.03 -12.15
CA VAL A 889 15.14 19.67 -11.81
C VAL A 889 14.75 18.41 -12.57
N LEU A 890 14.57 17.31 -11.86
CA LEU A 890 14.14 16.01 -12.38
C LEU A 890 12.67 15.81 -12.03
N ILE A 891 11.84 15.64 -13.05
CA ILE A 891 10.38 15.49 -12.92
C ILE A 891 9.98 14.13 -13.46
N ILE A 892 9.26 13.33 -12.67
CA ILE A 892 8.55 12.15 -13.17
C ILE A 892 7.17 12.62 -13.58
N GLU A 893 6.80 12.52 -14.85
CA GLU A 893 5.53 13.07 -15.36
C GLU A 893 4.95 12.32 -16.56
N HIS A 894 3.64 12.45 -16.70
CA HIS A 894 2.85 11.96 -17.82
C HIS A 894 2.14 13.08 -18.61
N ASN A 895 2.07 14.27 -18.01
CA ASN A 895 1.39 15.43 -18.60
C ASN A 895 2.20 15.98 -19.78
N MET A 896 1.58 16.02 -20.98
CA MET A 896 2.24 16.45 -22.20
C MET A 896 2.67 17.93 -22.15
N ASP A 897 1.94 18.78 -21.43
CA ASP A 897 2.29 20.19 -21.24
C ASP A 897 3.59 20.38 -20.48
N VAL A 898 3.92 19.48 -19.54
CA VAL A 898 5.20 19.47 -18.83
C VAL A 898 6.31 18.88 -19.69
N ILE A 899 6.02 17.74 -20.36
CA ILE A 899 6.99 17.03 -21.19
C ILE A 899 7.50 17.94 -22.33
N LYS A 900 6.57 18.67 -23.00
CA LYS A 900 6.96 19.60 -24.07
C LYS A 900 7.75 20.82 -23.59
N MET A 901 7.68 21.16 -22.29
CA MET A 901 8.44 22.26 -21.69
C MET A 901 9.83 21.85 -21.17
N ALA A 902 10.11 20.56 -20.99
CA ALA A 902 11.37 20.06 -20.47
C ALA A 902 12.53 20.34 -21.43
N ASP A 903 13.74 20.52 -20.90
CA ASP A 903 14.95 20.65 -21.71
C ASP A 903 15.43 19.28 -22.22
N TYR A 904 15.22 18.24 -21.44
CA TYR A 904 15.63 16.86 -21.74
C TYR A 904 14.56 15.87 -21.27
N VAL A 905 14.31 14.84 -22.05
CA VAL A 905 13.30 13.79 -21.77
C VAL A 905 13.98 12.44 -21.76
N ILE A 906 13.62 11.60 -20.80
CA ILE A 906 13.99 10.18 -20.69
C ILE A 906 12.72 9.37 -20.70
N ASP A 907 12.46 8.62 -21.78
CA ASP A 907 11.26 7.80 -21.91
C ASP A 907 11.52 6.34 -21.57
N MET A 908 10.77 5.83 -20.60
CA MET A 908 10.89 4.47 -20.11
C MET A 908 9.75 3.58 -20.63
N GLY A 909 10.12 2.37 -21.03
CA GLY A 909 9.15 1.42 -21.59
C GLY A 909 9.78 0.11 -22.03
N PRO A 910 9.31 -0.43 -23.17
CA PRO A 910 8.18 0.06 -24.00
C PRO A 910 6.82 -0.12 -23.36
N GLU A 911 6.66 -1.12 -22.47
CA GLU A 911 5.42 -1.48 -21.81
C GLU A 911 5.57 -1.41 -20.26
N GLY A 912 4.52 -1.76 -19.51
CA GLY A 912 4.56 -1.91 -18.06
C GLY A 912 5.02 -3.29 -17.59
N GLY A 913 5.39 -3.39 -16.30
CA GLY A 913 5.79 -4.65 -15.66
C GLY A 913 6.99 -5.33 -16.30
N ASN A 914 6.93 -6.64 -16.44
CA ASN A 914 8.01 -7.46 -17.00
C ASN A 914 8.37 -7.13 -18.46
N ARG A 915 7.48 -6.48 -19.20
CA ARG A 915 7.69 -6.06 -20.59
C ARG A 915 8.32 -4.67 -20.71
N GLY A 916 8.40 -3.93 -19.60
CA GLY A 916 9.05 -2.63 -19.45
C GLY A 916 10.46 -2.73 -18.89
N GLY A 917 10.87 -1.69 -18.19
CA GLY A 917 12.13 -1.63 -17.44
C GLY A 917 13.35 -1.30 -18.27
N CYS A 918 13.17 -0.64 -19.42
CA CYS A 918 14.25 -0.14 -20.27
C CYS A 918 14.07 1.37 -20.56
N ILE A 919 15.14 2.06 -20.89
CA ILE A 919 15.07 3.39 -21.52
C ILE A 919 14.84 3.15 -23.00
N VAL A 920 13.72 3.64 -23.55
CA VAL A 920 13.35 3.51 -24.97
C VAL A 920 14.07 4.57 -25.81
N CYS A 921 14.03 5.80 -25.34
CA CYS A 921 14.74 6.92 -25.95
C CYS A 921 15.01 8.04 -24.95
N GLN A 922 15.98 8.88 -25.25
CA GLN A 922 16.34 10.05 -24.45
C GLN A 922 16.89 11.15 -25.35
N GLY A 923 16.67 12.40 -24.98
CA GLY A 923 17.11 13.57 -25.77
C GLY A 923 16.22 14.77 -25.51
N SER A 924 16.32 15.78 -26.37
CA SER A 924 15.35 16.89 -26.38
C SER A 924 13.95 16.37 -26.70
N PRO A 925 12.86 17.06 -26.30
CA PRO A 925 11.51 16.68 -26.69
C PRO A 925 11.32 16.47 -28.20
N GLU A 926 12.01 17.27 -29.04
CA GLU A 926 11.98 17.16 -30.49
C GLU A 926 12.65 15.88 -31.01
N GLU A 927 13.76 15.44 -30.35
CA GLU A 927 14.43 14.19 -30.69
C GLU A 927 13.59 12.99 -30.27
N VAL A 928 13.05 13.02 -29.04
CA VAL A 928 12.17 11.96 -28.52
C VAL A 928 10.90 11.82 -29.39
N ALA A 929 10.33 12.92 -29.88
CA ALA A 929 9.16 12.89 -30.78
C ALA A 929 9.40 12.12 -32.09
N GLN A 930 10.68 11.94 -32.50
CA GLN A 930 11.02 11.16 -33.69
C GLN A 930 11.13 9.65 -33.43
N CYS A 931 11.18 9.23 -32.16
CA CYS A 931 11.28 7.83 -31.81
C CYS A 931 10.00 7.05 -32.17
N LYS A 932 10.17 5.98 -32.96
CA LYS A 932 9.03 5.17 -33.42
C LYS A 932 8.53 4.16 -32.37
N GLU A 933 9.40 3.78 -31.45
CA GLU A 933 9.13 2.75 -30.43
C GLU A 933 8.49 3.32 -29.17
N SER A 934 8.48 4.67 -29.03
CA SER A 934 7.94 5.36 -27.88
C SER A 934 6.46 5.70 -28.06
N TYR A 935 5.64 5.29 -27.11
CA TYR A 935 4.24 5.74 -27.02
C TYR A 935 4.14 7.23 -26.71
N THR A 936 5.01 7.74 -25.86
CA THR A 936 5.11 9.18 -25.51
C THR A 936 5.36 10.01 -26.76
N ALA A 937 6.26 9.56 -27.63
CA ALA A 937 6.62 10.27 -28.88
C ALA A 937 5.41 10.53 -29.80
N LYS A 938 4.43 9.61 -29.81
CA LYS A 938 3.22 9.75 -30.62
C LYS A 938 2.43 11.01 -30.19
N TYR A 939 2.16 11.16 -28.91
CA TYR A 939 1.37 12.28 -28.36
C TYR A 939 2.21 13.57 -28.35
N LEU A 940 3.51 13.46 -28.06
CA LEU A 940 4.41 14.61 -28.03
C LEU A 940 4.54 15.27 -29.42
N ARG A 941 4.50 14.50 -30.51
CA ARG A 941 4.48 15.04 -31.88
C ARG A 941 3.27 15.93 -32.12
N GLU A 942 2.09 15.55 -31.66
CA GLU A 942 0.85 16.32 -31.82
C GLU A 942 0.93 17.65 -31.07
N GLU A 943 1.58 17.69 -29.91
CA GLU A 943 1.74 18.87 -29.09
C GLU A 943 2.88 19.81 -29.54
N LEU A 944 3.88 19.31 -30.25
CA LEU A 944 5.00 20.10 -30.77
C LEU A 944 4.71 20.74 -32.16
N ILE A 945 3.70 20.24 -32.89
CA ILE A 945 3.27 20.85 -34.15
C ILE A 945 2.47 22.11 -33.78
N PRO A 946 2.87 23.30 -34.25
CA PRO A 946 2.07 24.50 -34.06
C PRO A 946 0.68 24.30 -34.66
N GLN A 947 -0.35 24.34 -33.85
CA GLN A 947 -1.74 24.37 -34.34
C GLN A 947 -2.00 25.76 -34.95
N HIS A 948 -1.37 26.03 -36.08
CA HIS A 948 -1.69 27.14 -36.95
C HIS A 948 -2.51 26.60 -38.10
N GLN A 949 -3.83 26.49 -37.89
CA GLN A 949 -4.82 26.71 -38.95
C GLN A 949 -6.16 27.12 -38.38
#